data_75d3f623070db6ad72c4477569112ed3
#
_entry.id   75d3f623070db6ad72c4477569112ed3
#
_cell.length_a   1.000
_cell.length_b   1.000
_cell.length_c   1.000
_cell.angle_alpha   90.00
_cell.angle_beta   90.00
_cell.angle_gamma   90.00
#
_symmetry.space_group_name_H-M   'P 1'
#
loop_
_entity.id
_entity.type
_entity.pdbx_description
1 polymer ?
#
loop_
_entity_poly.entity_id
_entity_poly.type
_entity_poly.pdbx_seq_one_letter_code
_entity_poly.pdbx_strand_id
1 'polypeptide(L)'
;SSSGKFGGEECNEQVVFFQMNPDSTLLLRSRMTINVADSTDAISKAINVSNEHPIIGAFKVEKHKNGMSRIKVTSFLNSDNPLGIMSFYKKSFTLGMQDASASYIEDIKTFPTNTEIRLVKTYNSAGRELPASVYTGKVTFGLNISLVLLPEEPMLPRLFDQRVGYFTHGFNQFSDEQQRVGKQVMISRFRLEPKNAEDAEKMRRGELIEPKKPIIYYIDPATPKQWRKYLIMGVNDWQKAFEKAGWKNAIRGEEWPENDTTMSMEDARFSMIRYLASPIANAYGPHISDPRTGEIMEAHVCWYHNVMSLVHDWYMVQASSIDEAARKMHYSEELMGELIRFVSSHEVGHSLGLRHNFGSSAMVPTDSLRNKTWVEKNGHTPSIMDYARFNYVAQPEDGISQKGIFPRIGDYDMWAIEWGYRPMLDAKTPMEDHKALEAMTQEAQKNPRLWWGDGEGLRGVDPRRQTEDLGDDAVKSSTYGVMNLKREMAELPKWTFDENDIHDENLATMYGQMRGQLLRYAGHVAGYIGGTYQTYYTRAQGGTTFEPTPLKKQKESLQWLEKNVLNEPTWMREFDYCKTMTRDTRTLTQPVATQAASLLVTRLNGLNDLYPADKYIADIIRICFAEAQNGKSVSNYRQTLQSTLTVLLINRFQSLSGTIASEPRANVLLALKSIQSKIKNAGADAKSRAHFQNLSDQIERALVVK
;
A
#
# COMPACT_ATOMS: atom_id res chain seq x y z
N SER A 1 -16.60 5.41 15.00
CA SER A 1 -16.62 4.66 16.26
C SER A 1 -16.39 5.59 17.45
N SER A 2 -16.87 5.22 18.63
CA SER A 2 -16.59 5.96 19.87
C SER A 2 -15.10 5.97 20.30
N SER A 3 -14.26 5.24 19.58
CA SER A 3 -12.82 5.19 19.87
C SER A 3 -12.02 6.35 19.28
N GLY A 4 -12.57 7.12 18.34
CA GLY A 4 -11.84 8.14 17.57
C GLY A 4 -10.71 7.61 16.67
N LYS A 5 -10.49 6.30 16.62
CA LYS A 5 -9.44 5.66 15.82
C LYS A 5 -9.93 5.04 14.51
N PHE A 6 -11.24 5.07 14.23
CA PHE A 6 -11.85 4.35 13.14
C PHE A 6 -12.96 5.19 12.52
N GLY A 7 -12.98 5.34 11.21
CA GLY A 7 -14.03 6.07 10.50
C GLY A 7 -13.81 6.04 9.00
N GLY A 8 -14.90 5.84 8.27
CA GLY A 8 -14.90 5.78 6.81
C GLY A 8 -14.34 4.48 6.21
N GLU A 9 -14.03 3.47 7.01
CA GLU A 9 -13.49 2.21 6.52
C GLU A 9 -14.60 1.26 6.05
N GLU A 10 -14.34 0.59 4.96
CA GLU A 10 -15.17 -0.49 4.46
C GLU A 10 -15.05 -1.72 5.38
N CYS A 11 -16.20 -2.21 5.84
CA CYS A 11 -16.25 -3.29 6.83
C CYS A 11 -16.69 -4.63 6.24
N ASN A 12 -17.32 -4.65 5.07
CA ASN A 12 -17.84 -5.84 4.42
C ASN A 12 -18.32 -5.52 3.00
N GLU A 13 -17.98 -6.35 2.03
CA GLU A 13 -18.49 -6.29 0.67
C GLU A 13 -19.03 -7.67 0.28
N GLN A 14 -20.27 -7.74 -0.19
CA GLN A 14 -20.86 -8.97 -0.67
C GLN A 14 -22.00 -8.70 -1.65
N VAL A 15 -22.22 -9.63 -2.57
CA VAL A 15 -23.37 -9.61 -3.45
C VAL A 15 -24.53 -10.36 -2.78
N VAL A 16 -25.68 -9.72 -2.70
CA VAL A 16 -26.89 -10.33 -2.12
C VAL A 16 -28.04 -10.32 -3.11
N PHE A 17 -28.98 -11.26 -2.94
CA PHE A 17 -30.20 -11.27 -3.71
C PHE A 17 -31.36 -11.81 -2.89
N PHE A 18 -32.59 -11.43 -3.26
CA PHE A 18 -33.79 -11.94 -2.65
C PHE A 18 -34.35 -13.10 -3.46
N GLN A 19 -34.77 -14.16 -2.76
CA GLN A 19 -35.43 -15.32 -3.34
C GLN A 19 -36.76 -15.60 -2.63
N MET A 20 -37.86 -15.68 -3.37
CA MET A 20 -39.15 -16.06 -2.83
C MET A 20 -39.25 -17.57 -2.72
N ASN A 21 -39.58 -18.08 -1.55
CA ASN A 21 -39.88 -19.48 -1.31
C ASN A 21 -41.36 -19.79 -1.54
N PRO A 22 -41.76 -21.08 -1.83
CA PRO A 22 -43.13 -21.48 -1.99
C PRO A 22 -44.03 -21.23 -0.77
N ASP A 23 -43.47 -21.21 0.44
CA ASP A 23 -44.18 -20.94 1.70
C ASP A 23 -44.36 -19.41 1.99
N SER A 24 -44.16 -18.57 1.00
CA SER A 24 -44.23 -17.11 1.12
C SER A 24 -43.18 -16.50 2.08
N THR A 25 -42.06 -17.19 2.29
CA THR A 25 -40.89 -16.63 2.96
C THR A 25 -39.95 -16.01 1.93
N LEU A 26 -39.57 -14.76 2.12
CA LEU A 26 -38.51 -14.08 1.31
C LEU A 26 -37.14 -14.29 1.97
N LEU A 27 -36.27 -14.99 1.27
CA LEU A 27 -34.89 -15.23 1.71
C LEU A 27 -33.99 -14.17 1.17
N LEU A 28 -33.11 -13.64 2.02
CA LEU A 28 -31.92 -12.86 1.61
C LEU A 28 -30.76 -13.85 1.57
N ARG A 29 -30.14 -13.97 0.40
CA ARG A 29 -29.01 -14.87 0.17
C ARG A 29 -27.77 -14.07 -0.20
N SER A 30 -26.60 -14.52 0.25
CA SER A 30 -25.32 -14.04 -0.25
C SER A 30 -24.96 -14.84 -1.51
N ARG A 31 -24.70 -14.14 -2.62
CA ARG A 31 -24.35 -14.79 -3.89
C ARG A 31 -22.89 -15.22 -3.89
N MET A 32 -22.66 -16.51 -4.01
CA MET A 32 -21.33 -17.06 -4.24
C MET A 32 -21.00 -16.95 -5.73
N THR A 33 -20.08 -16.05 -6.07
CA THR A 33 -19.64 -15.79 -7.46
C THR A 33 -18.34 -16.52 -7.82
N ILE A 34 -17.96 -17.54 -7.05
CA ILE A 34 -16.69 -18.25 -7.22
C ILE A 34 -16.71 -19.14 -8.47
N ASN A 35 -17.84 -19.78 -8.76
CA ASN A 35 -18.05 -20.68 -9.90
C ASN A 35 -19.15 -20.15 -10.81
N VAL A 36 -18.83 -19.95 -12.07
CA VAL A 36 -19.73 -19.36 -13.07
C VAL A 36 -19.69 -20.18 -14.36
N ALA A 37 -20.84 -20.32 -15.03
CA ALA A 37 -20.94 -20.85 -16.38
C ALA A 37 -21.95 -20.02 -17.17
N ASP A 38 -21.90 -20.11 -18.50
CA ASP A 38 -22.96 -19.57 -19.34
C ASP A 38 -24.28 -20.29 -19.02
N SER A 39 -25.35 -19.53 -18.93
CA SER A 39 -26.68 -20.09 -18.59
C SER A 39 -27.22 -21.06 -19.64
N THR A 40 -26.72 -21.01 -20.87
CA THR A 40 -27.05 -21.89 -21.99
C THR A 40 -26.32 -23.23 -21.92
N ASP A 41 -25.20 -23.32 -21.21
CA ASP A 41 -24.43 -24.54 -21.03
C ASP A 41 -25.11 -25.49 -20.03
N ALA A 42 -25.04 -26.79 -20.30
CA ALA A 42 -25.61 -27.81 -19.41
C ALA A 42 -24.97 -27.82 -18.03
N ILE A 43 -23.63 -27.55 -17.97
CA ILE A 43 -22.86 -27.46 -16.74
C ILE A 43 -23.39 -26.38 -15.79
N SER A 44 -24.10 -25.36 -16.27
CA SER A 44 -24.72 -24.32 -15.42
C SER A 44 -25.72 -24.91 -14.44
N LYS A 45 -26.46 -25.95 -14.84
CA LYS A 45 -27.39 -26.67 -13.97
C LYS A 45 -26.67 -27.42 -12.85
N ALA A 46 -25.50 -28.03 -13.17
CA ALA A 46 -24.69 -28.72 -12.18
C ALA A 46 -24.10 -27.72 -11.16
N ILE A 47 -23.68 -26.55 -11.61
CA ILE A 47 -23.19 -25.47 -10.71
C ILE A 47 -24.30 -25.05 -9.74
N ASN A 48 -25.52 -24.82 -10.23
CA ASN A 48 -26.65 -24.42 -9.40
C ASN A 48 -27.03 -25.47 -8.34
N VAL A 49 -26.82 -26.76 -8.65
CA VAL A 49 -27.10 -27.88 -7.70
C VAL A 49 -25.93 -28.03 -6.69
N SER A 50 -24.70 -27.80 -7.14
CA SER A 50 -23.49 -28.03 -6.32
C SER A 50 -23.05 -26.83 -5.47
N ASN A 51 -23.58 -25.65 -5.74
CA ASN A 51 -23.16 -24.39 -5.09
C ASN A 51 -24.36 -23.67 -4.48
N GLU A 52 -24.76 -24.11 -3.28
CA GLU A 52 -25.81 -23.43 -2.54
C GLU A 52 -25.35 -22.03 -2.07
N HIS A 53 -26.24 -21.08 -2.23
CA HIS A 53 -26.03 -19.71 -1.78
C HIS A 53 -26.43 -19.58 -0.31
N PRO A 54 -25.55 -19.14 0.60
CA PRO A 54 -25.87 -18.99 2.01
C PRO A 54 -27.10 -18.12 2.25
N ILE A 55 -28.02 -18.58 3.09
CA ILE A 55 -29.15 -17.78 3.57
C ILE A 55 -28.63 -16.91 4.73
N ILE A 56 -28.67 -15.60 4.57
CA ILE A 56 -28.24 -14.63 5.58
C ILE A 56 -29.42 -13.95 6.28
N GLY A 57 -30.64 -14.06 5.74
CA GLY A 57 -31.86 -13.58 6.34
C GLY A 57 -33.07 -14.29 5.78
N ALA A 58 -34.11 -14.45 6.60
CA ALA A 58 -35.40 -15.03 6.19
C ALA A 58 -36.53 -14.17 6.75
N PHE A 59 -37.46 -13.76 5.89
CA PHE A 59 -38.49 -12.79 6.22
C PHE A 59 -39.86 -13.29 5.79
N LYS A 60 -40.84 -13.26 6.71
CA LYS A 60 -42.23 -13.52 6.36
C LYS A 60 -42.77 -12.36 5.52
N VAL A 61 -43.36 -12.66 4.39
CA VAL A 61 -44.03 -11.67 3.53
C VAL A 61 -45.38 -11.28 4.16
N GLU A 62 -45.51 -10.00 4.52
CA GLU A 62 -46.74 -9.44 5.07
C GLU A 62 -47.77 -9.14 3.97
N LYS A 63 -47.29 -8.73 2.80
CA LYS A 63 -48.14 -8.40 1.64
C LYS A 63 -47.35 -8.56 0.36
N HIS A 64 -47.97 -9.10 -0.66
CA HIS A 64 -47.44 -9.14 -2.02
C HIS A 64 -48.46 -8.55 -3.00
N LYS A 65 -48.07 -7.55 -3.77
CA LYS A 65 -48.93 -6.90 -4.76
C LYS A 65 -48.07 -6.27 -5.87
N ASN A 66 -48.48 -6.44 -7.13
CA ASN A 66 -47.81 -5.85 -8.30
C ASN A 66 -46.30 -6.15 -8.35
N GLY A 67 -45.89 -7.39 -8.09
CA GLY A 67 -44.48 -7.78 -8.08
C GLY A 67 -43.67 -7.30 -6.88
N MET A 68 -44.25 -6.53 -5.96
CA MET A 68 -43.59 -6.03 -4.75
C MET A 68 -44.00 -6.84 -3.53
N SER A 69 -43.01 -7.18 -2.70
CA SER A 69 -43.21 -7.87 -1.42
C SER A 69 -42.88 -6.94 -0.26
N ARG A 70 -43.77 -6.87 0.73
CA ARG A 70 -43.51 -6.15 1.98
C ARG A 70 -43.05 -7.13 3.06
N ILE A 71 -41.92 -6.81 3.69
CA ILE A 71 -41.32 -7.60 4.77
C ILE A 71 -40.93 -6.69 5.93
N LYS A 72 -40.84 -7.27 7.14
CA LYS A 72 -40.34 -6.57 8.34
C LYS A 72 -38.86 -6.94 8.57
N VAL A 73 -37.98 -5.96 8.43
CA VAL A 73 -36.51 -6.14 8.52
C VAL A 73 -35.90 -5.63 9.83
N THR A 74 -36.68 -4.96 10.69
CA THR A 74 -36.18 -4.25 11.89
C THR A 74 -35.37 -5.15 12.82
N SER A 75 -35.86 -6.35 13.13
CA SER A 75 -35.16 -7.29 14.03
C SER A 75 -33.87 -7.81 13.43
N PHE A 76 -33.85 -8.05 12.12
CA PHE A 76 -32.64 -8.46 11.39
C PHE A 76 -31.61 -7.34 11.39
N LEU A 77 -31.97 -6.12 11.01
CA LEU A 77 -31.05 -4.99 10.98
C LEU A 77 -30.52 -4.61 12.37
N ASN A 78 -31.33 -4.74 13.41
CA ASN A 78 -30.89 -4.47 14.79
C ASN A 78 -30.03 -5.58 15.39
N SER A 79 -30.08 -6.81 14.85
CA SER A 79 -29.24 -7.92 15.30
C SER A 79 -27.77 -7.78 14.79
N ASP A 80 -26.92 -8.63 15.35
CA ASP A 80 -25.57 -8.84 14.83
C ASP A 80 -25.63 -9.77 13.60
N ASN A 81 -25.94 -9.21 12.45
CA ASN A 81 -26.20 -9.91 11.21
C ASN A 81 -25.02 -9.90 10.23
N PRO A 82 -25.01 -10.77 9.20
CA PRO A 82 -23.90 -10.88 8.25
C PRO A 82 -23.65 -9.66 7.33
N LEU A 83 -24.57 -8.69 7.28
CA LEU A 83 -24.37 -7.43 6.55
C LEU A 83 -23.58 -6.38 7.37
N GLY A 84 -23.38 -6.65 8.67
CA GLY A 84 -22.68 -5.74 9.58
C GLY A 84 -21.16 -5.96 9.60
N ILE A 85 -20.59 -5.83 10.79
CA ILE A 85 -19.13 -5.90 11.00
C ILE A 85 -18.62 -7.32 10.76
N MET A 86 -17.61 -7.48 9.89
CA MET A 86 -16.95 -8.76 9.63
C MET A 86 -16.27 -9.34 10.89
N SER A 87 -16.19 -10.67 10.95
CA SER A 87 -15.54 -11.41 12.05
C SER A 87 -14.10 -10.98 12.30
N PHE A 88 -13.38 -10.57 11.27
CA PHE A 88 -12.02 -10.05 11.39
C PHE A 88 -11.97 -8.80 12.27
N TYR A 89 -12.82 -7.81 12.01
CA TYR A 89 -12.87 -6.58 12.81
C TYR A 89 -13.36 -6.84 14.24
N LYS A 90 -14.34 -7.74 14.41
CA LYS A 90 -14.79 -8.15 15.76
C LYS A 90 -13.65 -8.71 16.56
N LYS A 91 -12.85 -9.58 15.98
CA LYS A 91 -11.67 -10.18 16.62
C LYS A 91 -10.58 -9.14 16.90
N SER A 92 -10.29 -8.29 15.95
CA SER A 92 -9.27 -7.22 16.06
C SER A 92 -9.60 -6.24 17.19
N PHE A 93 -10.87 -5.88 17.38
CA PHE A 93 -11.33 -4.98 18.43
C PHE A 93 -11.76 -5.70 19.71
N THR A 94 -11.58 -7.02 19.78
CA THR A 94 -12.01 -7.85 20.92
C THR A 94 -13.48 -7.60 21.29
N LEU A 95 -14.36 -7.52 20.27
CA LEU A 95 -15.79 -7.31 20.47
C LEU A 95 -16.46 -8.60 20.95
N GLY A 96 -17.21 -8.48 22.02
CA GLY A 96 -18.06 -9.54 22.56
C GLY A 96 -19.50 -9.48 22.01
N MET A 97 -20.46 -9.78 22.84
CA MET A 97 -21.88 -9.77 22.45
C MET A 97 -22.35 -8.34 22.18
N GLN A 98 -23.22 -8.21 21.17
CA GLN A 98 -23.92 -6.96 20.88
C GLN A 98 -24.92 -6.65 22.02
N ASP A 99 -24.95 -5.40 22.44
CA ASP A 99 -25.97 -4.87 23.33
C ASP A 99 -27.19 -4.44 22.51
N ALA A 100 -28.22 -5.28 22.52
CA ALA A 100 -29.43 -5.02 21.74
C ALA A 100 -30.22 -3.79 22.23
N SER A 101 -30.11 -3.42 23.50
CA SER A 101 -30.78 -2.23 24.06
C SER A 101 -30.14 -0.92 23.65
N ALA A 102 -28.85 -0.97 23.27
CA ALA A 102 -28.06 0.17 22.81
C ALA A 102 -27.72 0.09 21.30
N SER A 103 -28.55 -0.66 20.51
CA SER A 103 -28.37 -0.83 19.08
C SER A 103 -29.70 -0.58 18.36
N TYR A 104 -29.69 0.29 17.35
CA TYR A 104 -30.92 0.70 16.65
C TYR A 104 -30.65 1.16 15.22
N ILE A 105 -31.72 1.26 14.43
CA ILE A 105 -31.70 1.90 13.11
C ILE A 105 -31.79 3.40 13.33
N GLU A 106 -30.79 4.14 12.85
CA GLU A 106 -30.76 5.60 12.97
C GLU A 106 -31.51 6.27 11.83
N ASP A 107 -31.27 5.85 10.59
CA ASP A 107 -31.90 6.45 9.40
C ASP A 107 -31.91 5.45 8.22
N ILE A 108 -32.85 5.64 7.28
CA ILE A 108 -32.90 4.91 6.01
C ILE A 108 -33.22 5.88 4.89
N LYS A 109 -32.38 5.93 3.87
CA LYS A 109 -32.56 6.73 2.66
C LYS A 109 -32.51 5.85 1.44
N THR A 110 -33.36 6.13 0.45
CA THR A 110 -33.39 5.41 -0.82
C THR A 110 -33.16 6.36 -1.96
N PHE A 111 -32.26 5.98 -2.86
CA PHE A 111 -31.87 6.68 -4.06
C PHE A 111 -32.18 5.81 -5.30
N PRO A 112 -32.05 6.35 -6.54
CA PRO A 112 -32.34 5.57 -7.74
C PRO A 112 -31.57 4.26 -7.90
N THR A 113 -30.34 4.19 -7.37
CA THR A 113 -29.44 3.02 -7.53
C THR A 113 -29.01 2.40 -6.20
N ASN A 114 -29.35 3.00 -5.04
CA ASN A 114 -28.95 2.44 -3.75
C ASN A 114 -29.94 2.77 -2.62
N THR A 115 -29.85 1.99 -1.57
CA THR A 115 -30.53 2.25 -0.30
C THR A 115 -29.49 2.22 0.81
N GLU A 116 -29.43 3.32 1.55
CA GLU A 116 -28.53 3.53 2.67
C GLU A 116 -29.26 3.29 4.00
N ILE A 117 -28.68 2.45 4.83
CA ILE A 117 -29.24 2.08 6.14
C ILE A 117 -28.21 2.41 7.20
N ARG A 118 -28.46 3.48 7.96
CA ARG A 118 -27.61 3.88 9.07
C ARG A 118 -28.03 3.18 10.35
N LEU A 119 -27.07 2.56 11.00
CA LEU A 119 -27.24 1.78 12.22
C LEU A 119 -26.30 2.28 13.30
N VAL A 120 -26.80 2.29 14.51
CA VAL A 120 -25.95 2.39 15.72
C VAL A 120 -25.85 0.98 16.31
N LYS A 121 -24.61 0.48 16.48
CA LYS A 121 -24.31 -0.82 17.04
C LYS A 121 -23.37 -0.70 18.23
N THR A 122 -23.79 -1.23 19.37
CA THR A 122 -22.98 -1.25 20.60
C THR A 122 -22.61 -2.68 20.93
N TYR A 123 -21.32 -2.91 21.22
CA TYR A 123 -20.79 -4.20 21.62
C TYR A 123 -20.11 -4.10 22.97
N ASN A 124 -20.20 -5.14 23.79
CA ASN A 124 -19.30 -5.31 24.93
C ASN A 124 -17.88 -5.53 24.40
N SER A 125 -16.88 -4.99 25.06
CA SER A 125 -15.48 -5.19 24.68
C SER A 125 -14.59 -5.24 25.91
N ALA A 126 -13.69 -6.23 25.94
CA ALA A 126 -12.64 -6.37 26.94
C ALA A 126 -11.26 -5.90 26.40
N GLY A 127 -11.21 -5.42 25.16
CA GLY A 127 -9.98 -4.96 24.51
C GLY A 127 -9.44 -3.68 25.14
N ARG A 128 -8.11 -3.58 25.25
CA ARG A 128 -7.42 -2.37 25.74
C ARG A 128 -7.00 -1.43 24.61
N GLU A 129 -7.21 -1.83 23.38
CA GLU A 129 -6.82 -1.07 22.18
C GLU A 129 -7.68 0.18 21.95
N LEU A 130 -8.93 0.14 22.43
CA LEU A 130 -9.90 1.21 22.23
C LEU A 130 -10.17 1.94 23.56
N PRO A 131 -9.94 3.26 23.66
CA PRO A 131 -10.19 4.03 24.87
C PRO A 131 -11.60 3.84 25.45
N ALA A 132 -12.64 3.84 24.59
CA ALA A 132 -14.02 3.63 25.02
C ALA A 132 -14.20 2.28 25.74
N SER A 133 -13.58 1.21 25.26
CA SER A 133 -13.60 -0.10 25.89
C SER A 133 -12.97 -0.08 27.29
N VAL A 134 -11.85 0.62 27.45
CA VAL A 134 -11.15 0.75 28.76
C VAL A 134 -12.03 1.45 29.80
N TYR A 135 -12.72 2.53 29.39
CA TYR A 135 -13.51 3.36 30.31
C TYR A 135 -14.91 2.78 30.61
N THR A 136 -15.54 2.13 29.63
CA THR A 136 -16.96 1.77 29.71
C THR A 136 -17.23 0.26 29.58
N GLY A 137 -16.25 -0.54 29.15
CA GLY A 137 -16.46 -1.92 28.77
C GLY A 137 -17.29 -2.10 27.49
N LYS A 138 -17.57 -1.01 26.78
CA LYS A 138 -18.40 -1.01 25.55
C LYS A 138 -17.78 -0.18 24.45
N VAL A 139 -18.10 -0.54 23.20
CA VAL A 139 -17.73 0.23 22.00
C VAL A 139 -18.99 0.40 21.15
N THR A 140 -19.27 1.62 20.74
CA THR A 140 -20.39 1.97 19.88
C THR A 140 -19.86 2.37 18.50
N PHE A 141 -20.46 1.79 17.46
CA PHE A 141 -20.18 2.08 16.06
C PHE A 141 -21.40 2.68 15.39
N GLY A 142 -21.22 3.77 14.63
CA GLY A 142 -22.10 4.11 13.54
C GLY A 142 -21.72 3.24 12.34
N LEU A 143 -22.63 2.46 11.81
CA LEU A 143 -22.46 1.64 10.62
C LEU A 143 -23.40 2.12 9.53
N ASN A 144 -22.94 2.08 8.30
CA ASN A 144 -23.77 2.30 7.13
C ASN A 144 -23.77 1.04 6.27
N ILE A 145 -24.95 0.53 5.95
CA ILE A 145 -25.12 -0.55 4.96
C ILE A 145 -25.62 0.11 3.68
N SER A 146 -24.81 0.06 2.64
CA SER A 146 -25.19 0.50 1.30
C SER A 146 -25.61 -0.71 0.47
N LEU A 147 -26.88 -0.76 0.08
CA LEU A 147 -27.41 -1.76 -0.84
C LEU A 147 -27.43 -1.15 -2.24
N VAL A 148 -26.40 -1.43 -3.02
CA VAL A 148 -26.23 -0.88 -4.37
C VAL A 148 -26.78 -1.85 -5.42
N LEU A 149 -27.63 -1.34 -6.31
CA LEU A 149 -28.20 -2.12 -7.40
C LEU A 149 -27.17 -2.35 -8.50
N LEU A 150 -26.90 -3.60 -8.84
CA LEU A 150 -26.03 -3.94 -9.96
C LEU A 150 -26.66 -3.51 -11.30
N PRO A 151 -25.87 -3.09 -12.30
CA PRO A 151 -26.34 -2.72 -13.62
C PRO A 151 -27.13 -3.86 -14.30
N GLU A 152 -28.28 -3.54 -14.93
CA GLU A 152 -29.05 -4.52 -15.68
C GLU A 152 -28.27 -5.04 -16.90
N GLU A 153 -27.57 -4.13 -17.60
CA GLU A 153 -26.65 -4.45 -18.70
C GLU A 153 -25.22 -4.40 -18.20
N PRO A 154 -24.58 -5.55 -17.94
CA PRO A 154 -23.20 -5.58 -17.48
C PRO A 154 -22.24 -5.00 -18.50
N MET A 155 -21.22 -4.26 -18.04
CA MET A 155 -20.13 -3.76 -18.88
C MET A 155 -19.37 -4.93 -19.50
N LEU A 156 -18.83 -4.76 -20.72
CA LEU A 156 -17.87 -5.73 -21.26
C LEU A 156 -16.63 -5.77 -20.39
N PRO A 157 -16.34 -6.90 -19.70
CA PRO A 157 -15.20 -6.99 -18.81
C PRO A 157 -13.87 -6.96 -19.59
N ARG A 158 -12.85 -6.33 -19.01
CA ARG A 158 -11.47 -6.36 -19.53
C ARG A 158 -10.67 -7.37 -18.74
N LEU A 159 -10.05 -8.33 -19.43
CA LEU A 159 -9.24 -9.36 -18.78
C LEU A 159 -7.98 -8.76 -18.18
N PHE A 160 -7.59 -9.29 -17.02
CA PHE A 160 -6.36 -8.89 -16.31
C PHE A 160 -5.13 -9.35 -17.08
N ASP A 161 -4.13 -8.47 -17.11
CA ASP A 161 -2.78 -8.78 -17.57
C ASP A 161 -1.78 -8.54 -16.44
N GLN A 162 -0.97 -9.54 -16.11
CA GLN A 162 0.02 -9.46 -15.04
C GLN A 162 1.14 -8.44 -15.28
N ARG A 163 1.17 -7.82 -16.47
CA ARG A 163 2.12 -6.76 -16.85
C ARG A 163 1.57 -5.36 -16.61
N VAL A 164 0.31 -5.24 -16.13
CA VAL A 164 -0.37 -3.97 -15.89
C VAL A 164 -1.04 -3.99 -14.52
N GLY A 165 -0.81 -2.97 -13.72
CA GLY A 165 -1.22 -2.90 -12.32
C GLY A 165 -2.64 -2.43 -12.07
N TYR A 166 -3.63 -3.31 -12.19
CA TYR A 166 -5.02 -3.04 -11.84
C TYR A 166 -5.52 -3.90 -10.68
N PHE A 167 -6.46 -3.39 -9.89
CA PHE A 167 -7.28 -4.21 -9.00
C PHE A 167 -8.14 -5.16 -9.82
N THR A 168 -8.47 -6.32 -9.25
CA THR A 168 -9.09 -7.40 -10.01
C THR A 168 -10.19 -8.11 -9.25
N HIS A 169 -11.18 -8.59 -10.02
CA HIS A 169 -12.13 -9.63 -9.61
C HIS A 169 -11.89 -10.90 -10.39
N GLY A 170 -12.19 -12.04 -9.80
CA GLY A 170 -11.99 -13.31 -10.51
C GLY A 170 -12.90 -14.42 -10.02
N PHE A 171 -13.23 -15.33 -10.95
CA PHE A 171 -14.05 -16.51 -10.69
C PHE A 171 -13.58 -17.70 -11.53
N ASN A 172 -14.01 -18.90 -11.16
CA ASN A 172 -13.79 -20.09 -11.94
C ASN A 172 -14.84 -20.15 -13.05
N GLN A 173 -14.39 -20.19 -14.29
CA GLN A 173 -15.23 -20.28 -15.47
C GLN A 173 -15.38 -21.74 -15.88
N PHE A 174 -16.61 -22.23 -15.91
CA PHE A 174 -16.99 -23.55 -16.42
C PHE A 174 -17.65 -23.40 -17.79
N SER A 175 -17.45 -24.37 -18.66
CA SER A 175 -18.22 -24.54 -19.92
C SER A 175 -18.31 -26.00 -20.30
N ASP A 176 -19.31 -26.35 -21.14
CA ASP A 176 -19.52 -27.73 -21.61
C ASP A 176 -18.34 -28.26 -22.45
N GLU A 177 -17.60 -27.38 -23.10
CA GLU A 177 -16.47 -27.73 -23.96
C GLU A 177 -15.15 -27.90 -23.20
N GLN A 178 -15.07 -27.49 -21.94
CA GLN A 178 -13.84 -27.55 -21.16
C GLN A 178 -13.53 -28.94 -20.64
N GLN A 179 -12.26 -29.31 -20.70
CA GLN A 179 -11.71 -30.48 -19.99
C GLN A 179 -10.92 -30.09 -18.73
N ARG A 180 -10.76 -28.79 -18.48
CA ARG A 180 -10.14 -28.21 -17.30
C ARG A 180 -10.83 -26.88 -16.99
N VAL A 181 -11.22 -26.69 -15.74
CA VAL A 181 -11.80 -25.43 -15.28
C VAL A 181 -10.81 -24.28 -15.48
N GLY A 182 -11.26 -23.24 -16.16
CA GLY A 182 -10.54 -22.00 -16.35
C GLY A 182 -10.75 -21.02 -15.21
N LYS A 183 -9.80 -20.12 -14.99
CA LYS A 183 -9.99 -18.96 -14.11
C LYS A 183 -10.08 -17.72 -14.98
N GLN A 184 -11.16 -16.99 -14.85
CA GLN A 184 -11.32 -15.67 -15.47
C GLN A 184 -11.02 -14.61 -14.43
N VAL A 185 -10.12 -13.69 -14.76
CA VAL A 185 -9.76 -12.55 -13.92
C VAL A 185 -9.89 -11.30 -14.75
N MET A 186 -10.59 -10.30 -14.24
CA MET A 186 -10.85 -9.04 -14.92
C MET A 186 -10.49 -7.85 -14.03
N ILE A 187 -10.16 -6.74 -14.65
CA ILE A 187 -9.77 -5.52 -13.94
C ILE A 187 -10.98 -4.72 -13.46
N SER A 188 -10.77 -3.96 -12.37
CA SER A 188 -11.71 -2.93 -11.92
C SER A 188 -11.49 -1.65 -12.72
N ARG A 189 -12.55 -1.07 -13.31
CA ARG A 189 -12.51 0.21 -14.04
C ARG A 189 -13.88 0.85 -14.17
N PHE A 190 -13.98 2.16 -14.29
CA PHE A 190 -15.22 2.84 -14.65
C PHE A 190 -15.64 2.50 -16.08
N ARG A 191 -16.94 2.50 -16.34
CA ARG A 191 -17.50 2.38 -17.69
C ARG A 191 -17.38 3.71 -18.44
N LEU A 192 -16.57 3.76 -19.49
CA LEU A 192 -16.52 4.87 -20.43
C LEU A 192 -16.91 4.35 -21.82
N GLU A 193 -17.93 4.95 -22.40
CA GLU A 193 -18.50 4.57 -23.71
C GLU A 193 -18.74 5.81 -24.55
N PRO A 194 -18.60 5.73 -25.91
CA PRO A 194 -19.06 6.78 -26.80
C PRO A 194 -20.56 7.07 -26.63
N LYS A 195 -20.98 8.33 -26.82
CA LYS A 195 -22.39 8.71 -26.69
C LYS A 195 -23.26 8.05 -27.75
N ASN A 196 -22.71 7.81 -28.93
CA ASN A 196 -23.38 7.28 -30.10
C ASN A 196 -22.38 6.73 -31.14
N ALA A 197 -22.89 6.16 -32.24
CA ALA A 197 -22.06 5.58 -33.30
C ALA A 197 -21.18 6.64 -34.00
N GLU A 198 -21.64 7.90 -34.15
CA GLU A 198 -20.84 8.98 -34.75
C GLU A 198 -19.58 9.29 -33.91
N ASP A 199 -19.72 9.36 -32.58
CA ASP A 199 -18.60 9.58 -31.69
C ASP A 199 -17.63 8.38 -31.70
N ALA A 200 -18.16 7.15 -31.82
CA ALA A 200 -17.30 5.97 -32.01
C ALA A 200 -16.46 6.06 -33.30
N GLU A 201 -17.05 6.56 -34.40
CA GLU A 201 -16.31 6.77 -35.66
C GLU A 201 -15.28 7.89 -35.56
N LYS A 202 -15.58 9.00 -34.83
CA LYS A 202 -14.61 10.05 -34.55
C LYS A 202 -13.41 9.48 -33.81
N MET A 203 -13.66 8.67 -32.78
CA MET A 203 -12.58 8.03 -31.97
C MET A 203 -11.73 7.08 -32.82
N ARG A 204 -12.32 6.32 -33.79
CA ARG A 204 -11.55 5.48 -34.72
C ARG A 204 -10.61 6.31 -35.60
N ARG A 205 -10.99 7.54 -35.93
CA ARG A 205 -10.13 8.50 -36.67
C ARG A 205 -9.09 9.20 -35.80
N GLY A 206 -9.04 8.89 -34.50
CA GLY A 206 -8.10 9.49 -33.55
C GLY A 206 -8.55 10.82 -32.94
N GLU A 207 -9.81 11.21 -33.13
CA GLU A 207 -10.38 12.40 -32.50
C GLU A 207 -10.73 12.14 -31.04
N LEU A 208 -10.52 13.13 -30.16
CA LEU A 208 -10.94 13.07 -28.79
C LEU A 208 -12.46 13.29 -28.67
N ILE A 209 -13.14 12.40 -27.97
CA ILE A 209 -14.59 12.49 -27.74
C ILE A 209 -14.91 12.56 -26.24
N GLU A 210 -16.06 13.08 -25.90
CA GLU A 210 -16.58 13.03 -24.53
C GLU A 210 -17.28 11.70 -24.27
N PRO A 211 -17.09 11.08 -23.10
CA PRO A 211 -17.80 9.87 -22.74
C PRO A 211 -19.29 10.15 -22.51
N LYS A 212 -20.12 9.13 -22.63
CA LYS A 212 -21.56 9.17 -22.33
C LYS A 212 -21.81 9.61 -20.88
N LYS A 213 -21.01 9.10 -19.92
CA LYS A 213 -20.99 9.47 -18.50
C LYS A 213 -19.55 9.77 -18.09
N PRO A 214 -19.19 11.03 -17.80
CA PRO A 214 -17.88 11.36 -17.27
C PRO A 214 -17.75 10.92 -15.81
N ILE A 215 -16.51 10.73 -15.35
CA ILE A 215 -16.15 10.45 -13.96
C ILE A 215 -16.07 11.79 -13.22
N ILE A 216 -16.89 11.99 -12.20
CA ILE A 216 -16.92 13.24 -11.43
C ILE A 216 -16.70 12.90 -9.96
N TYR A 217 -15.71 13.56 -9.35
CA TYR A 217 -15.48 13.50 -7.92
C TYR A 217 -15.93 14.80 -7.26
N TYR A 218 -16.85 14.71 -6.34
CA TYR A 218 -17.31 15.85 -5.54
C TYR A 218 -16.49 15.96 -4.25
N ILE A 219 -16.13 17.17 -3.88
CA ILE A 219 -15.40 17.44 -2.65
C ILE A 219 -16.38 17.62 -1.49
N ASP A 220 -16.20 16.86 -0.43
CA ASP A 220 -17.02 16.95 0.78
C ASP A 220 -17.04 18.39 1.34
N PRO A 221 -18.20 18.99 1.60
CA PRO A 221 -18.32 20.33 2.21
C PRO A 221 -17.61 20.46 3.56
N ALA A 222 -17.38 19.34 4.29
CA ALA A 222 -16.59 19.33 5.52
C ALA A 222 -15.11 19.62 5.30
N THR A 223 -14.63 19.57 4.05
CA THR A 223 -13.25 19.92 3.70
C THR A 223 -13.00 21.42 3.93
N PRO A 224 -11.94 21.81 4.68
CA PRO A 224 -11.56 23.21 4.83
C PRO A 224 -11.39 23.88 3.47
N LYS A 225 -11.96 25.09 3.32
CA LYS A 225 -12.09 25.77 2.02
C LYS A 225 -10.76 25.95 1.27
N GLN A 226 -9.68 26.24 1.99
CA GLN A 226 -8.36 26.44 1.41
C GLN A 226 -7.82 25.17 0.71
N TRP A 227 -8.26 23.96 1.12
CA TRP A 227 -7.76 22.69 0.57
C TRP A 227 -8.58 22.14 -0.60
N ARG A 228 -9.83 22.57 -0.76
CA ARG A 228 -10.75 22.06 -1.80
C ARG A 228 -10.16 22.20 -3.21
N LYS A 229 -9.57 23.35 -3.54
CA LYS A 229 -8.96 23.60 -4.86
C LYS A 229 -7.84 22.62 -5.19
N TYR A 230 -7.03 22.22 -4.20
CA TYR A 230 -5.92 21.29 -4.40
C TYR A 230 -6.38 19.85 -4.57
N LEU A 231 -7.42 19.43 -3.86
CA LEU A 231 -8.06 18.14 -4.06
C LEU A 231 -8.65 18.04 -5.48
N ILE A 232 -9.35 19.08 -5.94
CA ILE A 232 -9.88 19.19 -7.31
C ILE A 232 -8.74 19.11 -8.34
N MET A 233 -7.65 19.84 -8.11
CA MET A 233 -6.49 19.79 -9.01
C MET A 233 -5.91 18.37 -9.11
N GLY A 234 -5.84 17.63 -7.98
CA GLY A 234 -5.39 16.24 -7.99
C GLY A 234 -6.25 15.31 -8.81
N VAL A 235 -7.58 15.48 -8.78
CA VAL A 235 -8.50 14.77 -9.68
C VAL A 235 -8.24 15.14 -11.14
N ASN A 236 -8.14 16.45 -11.42
CA ASN A 236 -8.02 16.96 -12.79
C ASN A 236 -6.67 16.61 -13.45
N ASP A 237 -5.64 16.31 -12.66
CA ASP A 237 -4.33 15.87 -13.17
C ASP A 237 -4.44 14.61 -14.04
N TRP A 238 -5.45 13.76 -13.83
CA TRP A 238 -5.69 12.55 -14.61
C TRP A 238 -6.25 12.80 -16.00
N GLN A 239 -6.82 13.98 -16.29
CA GLN A 239 -7.46 14.26 -17.58
C GLN A 239 -6.52 14.02 -18.77
N LYS A 240 -5.23 14.38 -18.66
CA LYS A 240 -4.23 14.13 -19.71
C LYS A 240 -4.02 12.64 -20.01
N ALA A 241 -4.18 11.78 -19.01
CA ALA A 241 -4.09 10.33 -19.19
C ALA A 241 -5.32 9.79 -19.92
N PHE A 242 -6.51 10.33 -19.64
CA PHE A 242 -7.72 9.99 -20.36
C PHE A 242 -7.71 10.52 -21.80
N GLU A 243 -7.10 11.69 -22.07
CA GLU A 243 -6.90 12.18 -23.45
C GLU A 243 -6.04 11.22 -24.27
N LYS A 244 -5.00 10.64 -23.66
CA LYS A 244 -4.21 9.60 -24.32
C LYS A 244 -5.03 8.34 -24.64
N ALA A 245 -6.06 8.03 -23.84
CA ALA A 245 -7.01 6.95 -24.08
C ALA A 245 -8.10 7.31 -25.12
N GLY A 246 -8.11 8.54 -25.65
CA GLY A 246 -9.09 9.02 -26.64
C GLY A 246 -10.27 9.81 -26.06
N TRP A 247 -10.22 10.14 -24.74
CA TRP A 247 -11.32 10.80 -24.06
C TRP A 247 -11.00 12.24 -23.68
N LYS A 248 -11.85 13.17 -24.06
CA LYS A 248 -11.80 14.55 -23.56
C LYS A 248 -12.89 14.76 -22.49
N ASN A 249 -12.59 15.57 -21.47
CA ASN A 249 -13.50 15.87 -20.36
C ASN A 249 -14.03 14.60 -19.65
N ALA A 250 -13.19 13.55 -19.57
CA ALA A 250 -13.58 12.25 -19.02
C ALA A 250 -13.59 12.20 -17.50
N ILE A 251 -12.74 13.01 -16.85
CA ILE A 251 -12.64 13.07 -15.40
C ILE A 251 -12.52 14.53 -14.95
N ARG A 252 -13.17 14.84 -13.83
CA ARG A 252 -13.04 16.15 -13.18
C ARG A 252 -13.44 16.12 -11.72
N GLY A 253 -12.84 16.99 -10.91
CA GLY A 253 -13.26 17.31 -9.55
C GLY A 253 -14.18 18.53 -9.53
N GLU A 254 -15.19 18.50 -8.67
CA GLU A 254 -16.13 19.62 -8.49
C GLU A 254 -16.39 19.83 -6.99
N GLU A 255 -16.66 21.07 -6.59
CA GLU A 255 -17.20 21.31 -5.25
C GLU A 255 -18.64 20.77 -5.17
N TRP A 256 -18.99 20.23 -3.98
CA TRP A 256 -20.38 19.80 -3.74
C TRP A 256 -21.34 21.00 -3.85
N PRO A 257 -22.42 20.89 -4.62
CA PRO A 257 -23.39 21.97 -4.78
C PRO A 257 -24.30 22.07 -3.54
N GLU A 258 -23.85 22.75 -2.49
CA GLU A 258 -24.51 22.82 -1.18
C GLU A 258 -25.98 23.30 -1.23
N ASN A 259 -26.37 24.02 -2.27
CA ASN A 259 -27.73 24.53 -2.46
C ASN A 259 -28.64 23.61 -3.30
N ASP A 260 -28.12 22.50 -3.83
CA ASP A 260 -28.92 21.54 -4.60
C ASP A 260 -29.49 20.44 -3.68
N THR A 261 -30.75 20.62 -3.30
CA THR A 261 -31.45 19.67 -2.43
C THR A 261 -31.85 18.37 -3.14
N THR A 262 -31.62 18.25 -4.45
CA THR A 262 -31.88 17.01 -5.22
C THR A 262 -30.72 16.04 -5.18
N MET A 263 -29.54 16.50 -4.75
CA MET A 263 -28.34 15.68 -4.59
C MET A 263 -28.14 15.27 -3.13
N SER A 264 -27.57 14.08 -2.93
CA SER A 264 -27.14 13.58 -1.63
C SER A 264 -25.77 12.94 -1.75
N MET A 265 -24.90 13.21 -0.77
CA MET A 265 -23.58 12.57 -0.67
C MET A 265 -23.63 11.05 -0.36
N GLU A 266 -24.83 10.53 -0.12
CA GLU A 266 -25.11 9.11 0.13
C GLU A 266 -25.69 8.41 -1.11
N ASP A 267 -25.85 9.14 -2.21
CA ASP A 267 -26.34 8.59 -3.48
C ASP A 267 -25.15 8.01 -4.27
N ALA A 268 -25.14 6.69 -4.48
CA ALA A 268 -24.06 5.95 -5.13
C ALA A 268 -23.78 6.38 -6.59
N ARG A 269 -24.59 7.27 -7.15
CA ARG A 269 -24.30 7.86 -8.46
C ARG A 269 -23.17 8.89 -8.44
N PHE A 270 -22.76 9.36 -7.24
CA PHE A 270 -21.80 10.43 -7.04
C PHE A 270 -20.56 9.92 -6.31
N SER A 271 -19.42 9.90 -7.00
CA SER A 271 -18.15 9.62 -6.33
C SER A 271 -17.67 10.84 -5.54
N MET A 272 -17.02 10.61 -4.39
CA MET A 272 -16.70 11.63 -3.40
C MET A 272 -15.25 11.57 -2.95
N ILE A 273 -14.67 12.73 -2.60
CA ILE A 273 -13.54 12.81 -1.68
C ILE A 273 -14.10 13.24 -0.31
N ARG A 274 -14.19 12.26 0.62
CA ARG A 274 -14.77 12.44 1.96
C ARG A 274 -13.71 12.92 2.93
N TYR A 275 -14.02 13.99 3.70
CA TYR A 275 -13.10 14.53 4.67
C TYR A 275 -13.41 14.04 6.09
N LEU A 276 -12.42 13.40 6.73
CA LEU A 276 -12.59 12.72 8.01
C LEU A 276 -11.69 13.35 9.08
N ALA A 277 -12.29 13.86 10.16
CA ALA A 277 -11.58 14.38 11.33
C ALA A 277 -11.04 13.19 12.15
N SER A 278 -9.85 12.71 11.80
CA SER A 278 -9.20 11.56 12.44
C SER A 278 -7.72 11.85 12.67
N PRO A 279 -7.12 11.34 13.77
CA PRO A 279 -5.67 11.39 14.00
C PRO A 279 -4.88 10.43 13.11
N ILE A 280 -5.54 9.61 12.30
CA ILE A 280 -4.88 8.71 11.36
C ILE A 280 -4.15 9.53 10.30
N ALA A 281 -2.84 9.32 10.18
CA ALA A 281 -2.00 9.98 9.19
C ALA A 281 -2.01 9.17 7.88
N ASN A 282 -3.13 9.15 7.18
CA ASN A 282 -3.33 8.39 5.96
C ASN A 282 -4.43 9.00 5.09
N ALA A 283 -4.54 8.48 3.85
CA ALA A 283 -5.70 8.57 2.97
C ALA A 283 -5.82 7.22 2.25
N TYR A 284 -6.97 6.89 1.70
CA TYR A 284 -7.12 5.73 0.82
C TYR A 284 -8.29 5.88 -0.14
N GLY A 285 -8.16 5.29 -1.34
CA GLY A 285 -9.11 5.44 -2.44
C GLY A 285 -9.86 4.13 -2.76
N PRO A 286 -10.83 3.69 -1.94
CA PRO A 286 -11.64 2.51 -2.22
C PRO A 286 -12.64 2.76 -3.34
N HIS A 287 -13.11 1.66 -3.94
CA HIS A 287 -14.18 1.68 -4.92
C HIS A 287 -15.06 0.43 -4.79
N ILE A 288 -16.33 0.58 -5.10
CA ILE A 288 -17.30 -0.54 -5.17
C ILE A 288 -17.47 -0.95 -6.61
N SER A 289 -17.29 -2.25 -6.89
CA SER A 289 -17.33 -2.79 -8.24
C SER A 289 -18.37 -3.88 -8.42
N ASP A 290 -18.92 -3.97 -9.62
CA ASP A 290 -19.72 -5.14 -10.04
C ASP A 290 -18.78 -6.36 -10.22
N PRO A 291 -18.88 -7.40 -9.40
CA PRO A 291 -17.98 -8.54 -9.46
C PRO A 291 -18.16 -9.40 -10.73
N ARG A 292 -19.20 -9.15 -11.52
CA ARG A 292 -19.43 -9.84 -12.81
C ARG A 292 -18.52 -9.30 -13.91
N THR A 293 -18.10 -8.01 -13.81
CA THR A 293 -17.44 -7.30 -14.90
C THR A 293 -16.23 -6.47 -14.47
N GLY A 294 -16.10 -6.17 -13.17
CA GLY A 294 -15.15 -5.20 -12.64
C GLY A 294 -15.56 -3.74 -12.89
N GLU A 295 -16.82 -3.46 -13.28
CA GLU A 295 -17.29 -2.08 -13.42
C GLU A 295 -17.30 -1.36 -12.08
N ILE A 296 -16.53 -0.29 -11.95
CA ILE A 296 -16.56 0.59 -10.78
C ILE A 296 -17.86 1.40 -10.84
N MET A 297 -18.72 1.22 -9.85
CA MET A 297 -20.01 1.89 -9.76
C MET A 297 -19.93 3.17 -8.96
N GLU A 298 -19.10 3.18 -7.92
CA GLU A 298 -18.93 4.26 -6.98
C GLU A 298 -17.49 4.23 -6.41
N ALA A 299 -16.93 5.42 -6.11
CA ALA A 299 -15.67 5.54 -5.40
C ALA A 299 -15.72 6.64 -4.36
N HIS A 300 -15.33 6.31 -3.12
CA HIS A 300 -15.25 7.26 -2.01
C HIS A 300 -13.81 7.31 -1.49
N VAL A 301 -13.04 8.31 -1.93
CA VAL A 301 -11.72 8.57 -1.36
C VAL A 301 -11.88 9.07 0.07
N CYS A 302 -11.31 8.37 1.03
CA CYS A 302 -11.30 8.73 2.44
C CYS A 302 -10.07 9.58 2.76
N TRP A 303 -10.28 10.86 3.03
CA TRP A 303 -9.25 11.82 3.35
C TRP A 303 -9.21 12.10 4.86
N TYR A 304 -8.18 11.64 5.55
CA TYR A 304 -8.01 11.93 6.97
C TYR A 304 -7.28 13.24 7.19
N HIS A 305 -7.79 14.07 8.13
CA HIS A 305 -7.20 15.40 8.42
C HIS A 305 -5.69 15.32 8.67
N ASN A 306 -5.24 14.31 9.41
CA ASN A 306 -3.84 14.19 9.82
C ASN A 306 -2.88 13.68 8.73
N VAL A 307 -3.35 13.44 7.50
CA VAL A 307 -2.46 13.17 6.36
C VAL A 307 -1.49 14.34 6.12
N MET A 308 -1.87 15.55 6.51
CA MET A 308 -1.02 16.75 6.38
C MET A 308 0.27 16.63 7.21
N SER A 309 0.20 16.04 8.43
CA SER A 309 1.42 15.82 9.22
C SER A 309 2.34 14.80 8.54
N LEU A 310 1.78 13.77 7.92
CA LEU A 310 2.55 12.73 7.23
C LEU A 310 3.33 13.31 6.04
N VAL A 311 2.66 14.07 5.18
CA VAL A 311 3.31 14.68 4.00
C VAL A 311 4.28 15.79 4.38
N HIS A 312 4.01 16.51 5.48
CA HIS A 312 4.94 17.47 6.07
C HIS A 312 6.26 16.79 6.44
N ASP A 313 6.18 15.72 7.25
CA ASP A 313 7.36 15.02 7.75
C ASP A 313 8.18 14.40 6.60
N TRP A 314 7.50 13.79 5.62
CA TRP A 314 8.19 13.27 4.43
C TRP A 314 8.92 14.36 3.65
N TYR A 315 8.26 15.50 3.43
CA TYR A 315 8.85 16.59 2.66
C TYR A 315 10.03 17.22 3.40
N MET A 316 9.92 17.44 4.71
CA MET A 316 11.04 17.94 5.50
C MET A 316 12.24 16.99 5.46
N VAL A 317 12.01 15.67 5.64
CA VAL A 317 13.09 14.68 5.68
C VAL A 317 13.76 14.44 4.32
N GLN A 318 13.02 14.60 3.23
CA GLN A 318 13.52 14.21 1.89
C GLN A 318 13.88 15.41 1.01
N ALA A 319 13.44 16.62 1.36
CA ALA A 319 13.61 17.79 0.51
C ALA A 319 14.25 18.99 1.20
N SER A 320 14.39 19.04 2.53
CA SER A 320 14.88 20.24 3.21
C SER A 320 16.34 20.59 2.88
N SER A 321 17.16 19.64 2.45
CA SER A 321 18.49 19.94 1.92
C SER A 321 18.46 20.81 0.66
N ILE A 322 17.41 20.67 -0.17
CA ILE A 322 17.35 21.22 -1.53
C ILE A 322 16.25 22.28 -1.68
N ASP A 323 15.21 22.26 -0.87
CA ASP A 323 14.12 23.26 -0.87
C ASP A 323 14.04 23.98 0.48
N GLU A 324 14.25 25.29 0.47
CA GLU A 324 14.15 26.12 1.67
C GLU A 324 12.74 26.17 2.26
N ALA A 325 11.71 26.00 1.42
CA ALA A 325 10.33 25.99 1.88
C ALA A 325 10.01 24.81 2.82
N ALA A 326 10.79 23.71 2.73
CA ALA A 326 10.68 22.54 3.59
C ALA A 326 11.26 22.72 5.02
N ARG A 327 11.95 23.85 5.31
CA ARG A 327 12.76 24.07 6.52
C ARG A 327 11.98 24.71 7.66
N LYS A 328 10.74 24.31 7.91
CA LYS A 328 9.89 24.84 9.00
C LYS A 328 8.73 23.90 9.33
N MET A 329 8.21 24.00 10.55
CA MET A 329 7.11 23.15 11.02
C MET A 329 5.74 23.56 10.45
N HIS A 330 5.55 24.78 9.97
CA HIS A 330 4.31 25.26 9.37
C HIS A 330 4.58 25.72 7.94
N TYR A 331 4.06 24.95 6.99
CA TYR A 331 4.17 25.28 5.55
C TYR A 331 3.15 26.35 5.14
N SER A 332 3.45 27.08 4.07
CA SER A 332 2.49 27.98 3.45
C SER A 332 1.29 27.18 2.89
N GLU A 333 0.16 27.85 2.68
CA GLU A 333 -1.01 27.21 2.04
C GLU A 333 -0.65 26.61 0.68
N GLU A 334 0.18 27.29 -0.10
CA GLU A 334 0.59 26.83 -1.43
C GLU A 334 1.40 25.54 -1.36
N LEU A 335 2.40 25.47 -0.48
CA LEU A 335 3.24 24.29 -0.34
C LEU A 335 2.43 23.09 0.20
N MET A 336 1.69 23.30 1.29
CA MET A 336 0.84 22.24 1.83
C MET A 336 -0.24 21.84 0.82
N GLY A 337 -0.77 22.79 0.06
CA GLY A 337 -1.73 22.52 -1.00
C GLY A 337 -1.16 21.63 -2.13
N GLU A 338 0.06 21.87 -2.59
CA GLU A 338 0.71 21.01 -3.60
C GLU A 338 1.01 19.60 -3.04
N LEU A 339 1.31 19.48 -1.74
CA LEU A 339 1.43 18.19 -1.06
C LEU A 339 0.10 17.43 -1.00
N ILE A 340 -1.00 18.15 -0.70
CA ILE A 340 -2.36 17.62 -0.73
C ILE A 340 -2.74 17.18 -2.15
N ARG A 341 -2.45 17.99 -3.18
CA ARG A 341 -2.68 17.65 -4.58
C ARG A 341 -1.97 16.36 -4.98
N PHE A 342 -0.71 16.19 -4.58
CA PHE A 342 0.05 14.97 -4.81
C PHE A 342 -0.67 13.74 -4.27
N VAL A 343 -1.08 13.76 -3.00
CA VAL A 343 -1.79 12.62 -2.39
C VAL A 343 -3.16 12.43 -3.04
N SER A 344 -3.89 13.51 -3.34
CA SER A 344 -5.17 13.44 -4.04
C SER A 344 -5.04 12.74 -5.40
N SER A 345 -4.02 13.08 -6.20
CA SER A 345 -3.76 12.39 -7.47
C SER A 345 -3.49 10.91 -7.27
N HIS A 346 -2.76 10.52 -6.23
CA HIS A 346 -2.47 9.13 -5.89
C HIS A 346 -3.73 8.35 -5.52
N GLU A 347 -4.54 8.85 -4.57
CA GLU A 347 -5.75 8.17 -4.10
C GLU A 347 -6.82 8.05 -5.19
N VAL A 348 -6.94 9.07 -6.03
CA VAL A 348 -7.79 9.00 -7.21
C VAL A 348 -7.32 7.91 -8.16
N GLY A 349 -6.02 7.71 -8.34
CA GLY A 349 -5.47 6.59 -9.11
C GLY A 349 -5.97 5.22 -8.63
N HIS A 350 -6.00 4.99 -7.31
CA HIS A 350 -6.58 3.77 -6.74
C HIS A 350 -8.07 3.65 -7.03
N SER A 351 -8.81 4.71 -6.88
CA SER A 351 -10.25 4.71 -7.17
C SER A 351 -10.57 4.60 -8.67
N LEU A 352 -9.58 4.79 -9.56
CA LEU A 352 -9.66 4.46 -10.99
C LEU A 352 -9.28 3.00 -11.31
N GLY A 353 -9.00 2.20 -10.30
CA GLY A 353 -8.64 0.79 -10.43
C GLY A 353 -7.15 0.48 -10.44
N LEU A 354 -6.26 1.48 -10.35
CA LEU A 354 -4.82 1.28 -10.39
C LEU A 354 -4.27 0.80 -9.04
N ARG A 355 -3.38 -0.19 -9.08
CA ARG A 355 -2.58 -0.65 -7.95
C ARG A 355 -1.26 0.11 -7.86
N HIS A 356 -0.57 0.00 -6.72
CA HIS A 356 0.76 0.57 -6.59
C HIS A 356 1.73 0.03 -7.65
N ASN A 357 2.61 0.91 -8.13
CA ASN A 357 3.73 0.56 -8.99
C ASN A 357 5.06 0.86 -8.30
N PHE A 358 5.39 0.11 -7.23
CA PHE A 358 6.60 0.32 -6.43
C PHE A 358 7.91 0.11 -7.22
N GLY A 359 7.84 -0.47 -8.42
CA GLY A 359 9.00 -0.65 -9.28
C GLY A 359 9.28 0.51 -10.22
N SER A 360 8.40 1.50 -10.28
CA SER A 360 8.48 2.56 -11.30
C SER A 360 9.72 3.43 -11.13
N SER A 361 10.03 3.88 -9.93
CA SER A 361 11.21 4.72 -9.63
C SER A 361 12.54 4.04 -9.96
N ALA A 362 12.62 2.71 -9.82
CA ALA A 362 13.82 1.94 -10.18
C ALA A 362 14.12 1.92 -11.70
N MET A 363 13.18 2.37 -12.54
CA MET A 363 13.35 2.50 -13.98
C MET A 363 13.94 3.86 -14.40
N VAL A 364 14.30 4.71 -13.45
CA VAL A 364 14.96 5.99 -13.68
C VAL A 364 16.44 5.87 -13.35
N PRO A 365 17.36 6.23 -14.27
CA PRO A 365 18.79 6.25 -13.95
C PRO A 365 19.07 7.21 -12.79
N THR A 366 19.79 6.77 -11.78
CA THR A 366 20.10 7.57 -10.58
C THR A 366 20.78 8.90 -10.92
N ASP A 367 21.64 8.94 -11.94
CA ASP A 367 22.30 10.17 -12.39
C ASP A 367 21.30 11.18 -13.00
N SER A 368 20.22 10.71 -13.60
CA SER A 368 19.18 11.57 -14.16
C SER A 368 18.40 12.31 -13.06
N LEU A 369 18.30 11.74 -11.86
CA LEU A 369 17.63 12.36 -10.70
C LEU A 369 18.36 13.64 -10.22
N ARG A 370 19.65 13.77 -10.53
CA ARG A 370 20.51 14.94 -10.24
C ARG A 370 20.63 15.89 -11.43
N ASN A 371 20.10 15.55 -12.58
CA ASN A 371 20.10 16.39 -13.75
C ASN A 371 18.84 17.26 -13.79
N LYS A 372 18.96 18.55 -13.47
CA LYS A 372 17.84 19.50 -13.41
C LYS A 372 16.97 19.47 -14.67
N THR A 373 17.57 19.63 -15.85
CA THR A 373 16.83 19.68 -17.12
C THR A 373 16.05 18.40 -17.38
N TRP A 374 16.68 17.26 -17.06
CA TRP A 374 16.06 15.96 -17.28
C TRP A 374 14.92 15.71 -16.30
N VAL A 375 15.18 15.88 -14.96
CA VAL A 375 14.20 15.52 -13.93
C VAL A 375 13.00 16.47 -13.89
N GLU A 376 13.20 17.76 -14.17
CA GLU A 376 12.09 18.72 -14.27
C GLU A 376 11.19 18.47 -15.50
N LYS A 377 11.74 17.86 -16.56
CA LYS A 377 10.97 17.45 -17.73
C LYS A 377 10.25 16.12 -17.49
N ASN A 378 10.95 15.09 -17.01
CA ASN A 378 10.50 13.70 -17.02
C ASN A 378 9.92 13.22 -15.68
N GLY A 379 10.12 13.96 -14.59
CA GLY A 379 9.81 13.50 -13.22
C GLY A 379 10.84 12.51 -12.68
N HIS A 380 10.88 12.36 -11.37
CA HIS A 380 11.79 11.43 -10.69
C HIS A 380 11.25 10.00 -10.60
N THR A 381 9.98 9.81 -10.89
CA THR A 381 9.31 8.51 -11.08
C THR A 381 8.38 8.56 -12.29
N PRO A 382 8.23 7.48 -13.07
CA PRO A 382 7.23 7.39 -14.14
C PRO A 382 5.78 7.23 -13.67
N SER A 383 5.52 7.03 -12.37
CA SER A 383 4.17 6.79 -11.86
C SER A 383 3.88 7.51 -10.56
N ILE A 384 2.69 8.13 -10.49
CA ILE A 384 2.15 8.67 -9.23
C ILE A 384 1.75 7.53 -8.27
N MET A 385 1.50 6.32 -8.79
CA MET A 385 1.15 5.13 -8.01
C MET A 385 2.38 4.47 -7.37
N ASP A 386 3.56 5.04 -7.53
CA ASP A 386 4.77 4.68 -6.84
C ASP A 386 4.84 5.41 -5.48
N TYR A 387 5.36 4.77 -4.45
CA TYR A 387 5.70 5.44 -3.21
C TYR A 387 7.10 6.06 -3.26
N ALA A 388 7.45 6.68 -4.40
CA ALA A 388 8.73 7.36 -4.60
C ALA A 388 8.91 8.57 -3.66
N ARG A 389 7.81 9.15 -3.18
CA ARG A 389 7.78 10.36 -2.37
C ARG A 389 8.50 11.52 -3.07
N PHE A 390 9.57 12.08 -2.49
CA PHE A 390 10.26 13.24 -3.01
C PHE A 390 11.68 12.90 -3.45
N ASN A 391 12.25 13.67 -4.38
CA ASN A 391 13.57 13.38 -4.95
C ASN A 391 14.71 13.68 -3.94
N TYR A 392 14.90 12.78 -2.99
CA TYR A 392 15.99 12.87 -1.99
C TYR A 392 17.38 12.60 -2.56
N VAL A 393 17.50 12.20 -3.82
CA VAL A 393 18.80 11.98 -4.49
C VAL A 393 19.43 13.29 -4.93
N ALA A 394 18.62 14.29 -5.26
CA ALA A 394 19.06 15.62 -5.60
C ALA A 394 19.94 16.23 -4.47
N GLN A 395 20.93 17.03 -4.85
CA GLN A 395 21.82 17.71 -3.94
C GLN A 395 21.67 19.23 -4.08
N PRO A 396 22.01 20.04 -3.07
CA PRO A 396 21.88 21.50 -3.14
C PRO A 396 22.52 22.14 -4.37
N GLU A 397 23.67 21.62 -4.78
CA GLU A 397 24.40 22.10 -5.95
C GLU A 397 23.73 21.83 -7.29
N ASP A 398 22.76 20.91 -7.35
CA ASP A 398 22.05 20.56 -8.59
C ASP A 398 21.02 21.62 -8.99
N GLY A 399 20.58 22.47 -8.04
CA GLY A 399 19.66 23.59 -8.26
C GLY A 399 18.28 23.17 -8.79
N ILE A 400 17.82 21.96 -8.44
CA ILE A 400 16.55 21.38 -8.85
C ILE A 400 15.40 22.10 -8.12
N SER A 401 14.38 22.54 -8.86
CA SER A 401 13.20 23.17 -8.29
C SER A 401 12.15 22.11 -7.84
N GLN A 402 11.11 22.55 -7.14
CA GLN A 402 9.98 21.70 -6.75
C GLN A 402 9.42 20.86 -7.90
N LYS A 403 9.54 21.35 -9.14
CA LYS A 403 9.13 20.61 -10.33
C LYS A 403 9.87 19.29 -10.55
N GLY A 404 11.13 19.20 -10.09
CA GLY A 404 11.93 17.97 -10.12
C GLY A 404 11.95 17.21 -8.80
N ILE A 405 11.32 17.75 -7.74
CA ILE A 405 11.25 17.14 -6.41
C ILE A 405 9.93 16.40 -6.21
N PHE A 406 8.80 16.97 -6.66
CA PHE A 406 7.46 16.41 -6.46
C PHE A 406 7.15 15.28 -7.45
N PRO A 407 6.49 14.19 -7.01
CA PRO A 407 5.91 13.19 -7.91
C PRO A 407 4.69 13.77 -8.63
N ARG A 408 4.37 13.20 -9.79
CA ARG A 408 3.22 13.60 -10.62
C ARG A 408 2.76 12.43 -11.49
N ILE A 409 1.60 12.58 -12.13
CA ILE A 409 1.14 11.66 -13.18
C ILE A 409 2.25 11.52 -14.23
N GLY A 410 2.77 10.32 -14.40
CA GLY A 410 3.92 10.01 -15.24
C GLY A 410 3.58 9.16 -16.46
N ASP A 411 4.63 8.69 -17.15
CA ASP A 411 4.49 7.95 -18.40
C ASP A 411 3.74 6.63 -18.21
N TYR A 412 4.01 5.93 -17.10
CA TYR A 412 3.33 4.69 -16.77
C TYR A 412 1.84 4.92 -16.51
N ASP A 413 1.49 5.95 -15.74
CA ASP A 413 0.10 6.25 -15.40
C ASP A 413 -0.72 6.56 -16.66
N MET A 414 -0.16 7.38 -17.56
CA MET A 414 -0.78 7.70 -18.84
C MET A 414 -0.99 6.46 -19.69
N TRP A 415 -0.02 5.55 -19.71
CA TRP A 415 -0.13 4.30 -20.43
C TRP A 415 -1.11 3.33 -19.78
N ALA A 416 -1.10 3.20 -18.46
CA ALA A 416 -2.01 2.32 -17.73
C ALA A 416 -3.48 2.75 -17.91
N ILE A 417 -3.76 4.06 -17.87
CA ILE A 417 -5.10 4.59 -18.18
C ILE A 417 -5.44 4.35 -19.67
N GLU A 418 -4.51 4.56 -20.57
CA GLU A 418 -4.74 4.24 -21.99
C GLU A 418 -5.11 2.77 -22.15
N TRP A 419 -4.35 1.86 -21.56
CA TRP A 419 -4.60 0.42 -21.62
C TRP A 419 -5.94 0.04 -20.96
N GLY A 420 -6.26 0.60 -19.80
CA GLY A 420 -7.47 0.29 -19.06
C GLY A 420 -8.76 0.89 -19.63
N TYR A 421 -8.68 2.07 -20.28
CA TYR A 421 -9.84 2.88 -20.61
C TYR A 421 -10.02 3.18 -22.10
N ARG A 422 -9.03 2.90 -22.96
CA ARG A 422 -9.24 2.97 -24.42
C ARG A 422 -10.22 1.88 -24.84
N PRO A 423 -11.38 2.20 -25.43
CA PRO A 423 -12.32 1.17 -25.88
C PRO A 423 -11.79 0.44 -27.13
N MET A 424 -11.87 -0.87 -27.11
CA MET A 424 -11.67 -1.71 -28.28
C MET A 424 -13.01 -1.84 -28.99
N LEU A 425 -13.35 -0.83 -29.82
CA LEU A 425 -14.69 -0.62 -30.39
C LEU A 425 -15.24 -1.79 -31.21
N ASP A 426 -14.37 -2.67 -31.71
CA ASP A 426 -14.74 -3.83 -32.52
C ASP A 426 -14.83 -5.13 -31.72
N ALA A 427 -14.34 -5.12 -30.46
CA ALA A 427 -14.37 -6.28 -29.59
C ALA A 427 -15.77 -6.48 -29.01
N LYS A 428 -16.30 -7.71 -29.17
CA LYS A 428 -17.61 -8.14 -28.64
C LYS A 428 -17.48 -9.09 -27.45
N THR A 429 -16.29 -9.65 -27.26
CA THR A 429 -15.99 -10.57 -26.16
C THR A 429 -14.75 -10.12 -25.39
N PRO A 430 -14.62 -10.52 -24.10
CA PRO A 430 -13.43 -10.21 -23.30
C PRO A 430 -12.13 -10.71 -23.93
N MET A 431 -12.18 -11.83 -24.65
CA MET A 431 -10.99 -12.39 -25.31
C MET A 431 -10.61 -11.60 -26.57
N GLU A 432 -11.57 -11.07 -27.33
CA GLU A 432 -11.29 -10.16 -28.46
C GLU A 432 -10.68 -8.86 -27.98
N ASP A 433 -11.20 -8.27 -26.89
CA ASP A 433 -10.65 -7.09 -26.24
C ASP A 433 -9.19 -7.33 -25.79
N HIS A 434 -8.94 -8.46 -25.12
CA HIS A 434 -7.60 -8.84 -24.67
C HIS A 434 -6.61 -9.00 -25.83
N LYS A 435 -7.02 -9.68 -26.93
CA LYS A 435 -6.16 -9.84 -28.10
C LYS A 435 -5.83 -8.51 -28.78
N ALA A 436 -6.76 -7.57 -28.82
CA ALA A 436 -6.53 -6.22 -29.37
C ALA A 436 -5.50 -5.43 -28.52
N LEU A 437 -5.48 -5.64 -27.19
CA LEU A 437 -4.55 -4.99 -26.26
C LEU A 437 -3.15 -5.64 -26.25
N GLU A 438 -3.00 -6.89 -26.69
CA GLU A 438 -1.72 -7.63 -26.56
C GLU A 438 -0.57 -6.93 -27.28
N ALA A 439 -0.79 -6.47 -28.53
CA ALA A 439 0.23 -5.75 -29.29
C ALA A 439 0.70 -4.46 -28.57
N MET A 440 -0.24 -3.72 -27.99
CA MET A 440 0.04 -2.50 -27.25
C MET A 440 0.85 -2.83 -25.98
N THR A 441 0.52 -3.92 -25.28
CA THR A 441 1.23 -4.36 -24.07
C THR A 441 2.66 -4.80 -24.38
N GLN A 442 2.87 -5.55 -25.47
CA GLN A 442 4.21 -5.96 -25.91
C GLN A 442 5.08 -4.77 -26.31
N GLU A 443 4.51 -3.77 -26.98
CA GLU A 443 5.24 -2.56 -27.35
C GLU A 443 5.62 -1.74 -26.12
N ALA A 444 4.70 -1.60 -25.16
CA ALA A 444 4.96 -0.89 -23.91
C ALA A 444 6.12 -1.50 -23.11
N GLN A 445 6.25 -2.81 -23.09
CA GLN A 445 7.34 -3.50 -22.37
C GLN A 445 8.75 -3.21 -22.94
N LYS A 446 8.87 -2.67 -24.12
CA LYS A 446 10.16 -2.21 -24.69
C LYS A 446 10.64 -0.91 -24.04
N ASN A 447 9.76 -0.16 -23.43
CA ASN A 447 10.08 1.07 -22.71
C ASN A 447 10.12 0.83 -21.22
N PRO A 448 11.30 0.85 -20.54
CA PRO A 448 11.42 0.60 -19.10
C PRO A 448 10.51 1.52 -18.26
N ARG A 449 10.28 2.76 -18.70
CA ARG A 449 9.42 3.71 -17.97
C ARG A 449 7.94 3.31 -17.93
N LEU A 450 7.52 2.31 -18.73
CA LEU A 450 6.16 1.75 -18.75
C LEU A 450 6.06 0.42 -18.00
N TRP A 451 7.15 0.02 -17.30
CA TRP A 451 7.15 -1.21 -16.51
C TRP A 451 6.31 -1.08 -15.23
N TRP A 452 5.54 -2.14 -14.94
CA TRP A 452 4.84 -2.28 -13.67
C TRP A 452 5.55 -3.28 -12.78
N GLY A 453 5.99 -2.80 -11.61
CA GLY A 453 6.63 -3.60 -10.58
C GLY A 453 5.72 -3.77 -9.36
N ASP A 454 5.01 -4.90 -9.28
CA ASP A 454 4.16 -5.23 -8.13
C ASP A 454 4.99 -5.44 -6.87
N GLY A 455 4.96 -4.48 -5.96
CA GLY A 455 5.60 -4.58 -4.65
C GLY A 455 4.71 -5.12 -3.54
N GLU A 456 3.39 -5.24 -3.77
CA GLU A 456 2.44 -5.67 -2.74
C GLU A 456 2.39 -7.18 -2.60
N GLY A 457 2.43 -7.92 -3.74
CA GLY A 457 2.30 -9.39 -3.75
C GLY A 457 3.58 -10.13 -3.37
N LEU A 458 4.74 -9.59 -3.66
CA LEU A 458 6.06 -10.24 -3.50
C LEU A 458 7.05 -9.34 -2.75
N ARG A 459 6.63 -8.78 -1.65
CA ARG A 459 7.47 -7.88 -0.83
C ARG A 459 8.82 -8.53 -0.49
N GLY A 460 9.89 -7.83 -0.78
CA GLY A 460 11.25 -8.18 -0.37
C GLY A 460 11.98 -9.19 -1.26
N VAL A 461 11.40 -9.65 -2.38
CA VAL A 461 12.07 -10.56 -3.33
C VAL A 461 12.80 -9.76 -4.41
N ASP A 462 12.12 -8.83 -5.09
CA ASP A 462 12.73 -7.99 -6.12
C ASP A 462 13.18 -6.65 -5.54
N PRO A 463 14.47 -6.35 -5.50
CA PRO A 463 15.01 -5.12 -4.93
C PRO A 463 14.64 -3.85 -5.71
N ARG A 464 14.03 -3.98 -6.88
CA ARG A 464 13.51 -2.85 -7.66
C ARG A 464 12.09 -2.45 -7.27
N ARG A 465 11.42 -3.20 -6.37
CA ARG A 465 10.00 -3.03 -6.01
C ARG A 465 9.86 -2.66 -4.54
N GLN A 466 10.48 -1.56 -4.16
CA GLN A 466 10.49 -1.10 -2.77
C GLN A 466 9.69 0.21 -2.65
N THR A 467 9.32 0.58 -1.44
CA THR A 467 8.69 1.86 -1.16
C THR A 467 9.74 2.90 -0.80
N GLU A 468 9.60 4.11 -1.28
CA GLU A 468 10.48 5.25 -0.97
C GLU A 468 11.93 5.09 -1.47
N ASP A 469 12.19 4.12 -2.36
CA ASP A 469 13.44 4.02 -3.08
C ASP A 469 13.40 4.86 -4.37
N LEU A 470 14.56 5.27 -4.83
CA LEU A 470 14.70 6.03 -6.07
C LEU A 470 15.91 5.54 -6.88
N GLY A 471 15.72 5.57 -8.20
CA GLY A 471 16.79 5.29 -9.14
C GLY A 471 17.11 3.80 -9.32
N ASP A 472 17.87 3.52 -10.36
CA ASP A 472 18.28 2.17 -10.76
C ASP A 472 19.40 1.56 -9.89
N ASP A 473 19.94 2.36 -8.95
CA ASP A 473 21.00 1.96 -8.02
C ASP A 473 20.74 2.45 -6.59
N ALA A 474 20.12 1.59 -5.76
CA ALA A 474 19.81 1.94 -4.38
C ALA A 474 21.06 2.21 -3.52
N VAL A 475 22.23 1.63 -3.83
CA VAL A 475 23.50 1.93 -3.13
C VAL A 475 23.91 3.38 -3.38
N LYS A 476 23.84 3.81 -4.65
CA LYS A 476 24.18 5.18 -5.05
C LYS A 476 23.17 6.19 -4.54
N SER A 477 21.88 5.91 -4.73
CA SER A 477 20.77 6.76 -4.28
C SER A 477 20.77 6.95 -2.77
N SER A 478 20.93 5.87 -2.01
CA SER A 478 21.01 5.91 -0.55
C SER A 478 22.28 6.66 -0.06
N THR A 479 23.38 6.62 -0.83
CA THR A 479 24.57 7.39 -0.50
C THR A 479 24.30 8.91 -0.58
N TYR A 480 23.59 9.36 -1.62
CA TYR A 480 23.17 10.76 -1.75
C TYR A 480 22.16 11.13 -0.64
N GLY A 481 21.22 10.25 -0.33
CA GLY A 481 20.30 10.46 0.78
C GLY A 481 20.99 10.63 2.14
N VAL A 482 21.99 9.80 2.45
CA VAL A 482 22.80 9.94 3.68
C VAL A 482 23.58 11.26 3.69
N MET A 483 24.05 11.75 2.55
CA MET A 483 24.70 13.07 2.47
C MET A 483 23.74 14.19 2.84
N ASN A 484 22.48 14.13 2.37
CA ASN A 484 21.44 15.08 2.73
C ASN A 484 21.07 14.99 4.21
N LEU A 485 20.80 13.79 4.75
CA LEU A 485 20.49 13.62 6.17
C LEU A 485 21.55 14.22 7.11
N LYS A 486 22.84 14.12 6.75
CA LYS A 486 23.92 14.73 7.54
C LYS A 486 23.86 16.26 7.58
N ARG A 487 23.45 16.89 6.47
CA ARG A 487 23.25 18.34 6.39
C ARG A 487 22.02 18.77 7.20
N GLU A 488 20.94 18.03 7.02
CA GLU A 488 19.65 18.30 7.64
C GLU A 488 19.70 18.20 9.15
N MET A 489 20.35 17.15 9.68
CA MET A 489 20.50 16.98 11.12
C MET A 489 21.31 18.09 11.78
N ALA A 490 22.23 18.73 11.07
CA ALA A 490 22.97 19.87 11.62
C ALA A 490 22.10 21.10 11.86
N GLU A 491 21.05 21.28 11.04
CA GLU A 491 20.15 22.44 11.06
C GLU A 491 18.81 22.15 11.75
N LEU A 492 18.60 20.91 12.19
CA LEU A 492 17.31 20.42 12.68
C LEU A 492 16.70 21.29 13.79
N PRO A 493 17.44 21.72 14.83
CA PRO A 493 16.89 22.57 15.89
C PRO A 493 16.32 23.91 15.40
N LYS A 494 16.91 24.45 14.33
CA LYS A 494 16.46 25.70 13.73
C LYS A 494 15.18 25.49 12.93
N TRP A 495 15.04 24.39 12.22
CA TRP A 495 13.92 24.12 11.34
C TRP A 495 12.68 23.59 12.10
N THR A 496 12.91 22.96 13.25
CA THR A 496 11.84 22.42 14.11
C THR A 496 11.38 23.40 15.18
N PHE A 497 12.02 24.57 15.30
CA PHE A 497 11.66 25.57 16.29
C PHE A 497 10.24 26.08 16.05
N ASP A 498 9.41 26.01 17.09
CA ASP A 498 8.07 26.58 17.18
C ASP A 498 7.87 27.12 18.61
N GLU A 499 7.51 28.40 18.72
CA GLU A 499 7.29 29.04 20.04
C GLU A 499 6.15 28.39 20.84
N ASN A 500 5.27 27.66 20.19
CA ASN A 500 4.16 26.93 20.82
C ASN A 500 4.54 25.50 21.24
N ASP A 501 5.68 24.98 20.80
CA ASP A 501 6.21 23.68 21.20
C ASP A 501 7.04 23.76 22.48
N ILE A 502 6.35 23.83 23.63
CA ILE A 502 6.96 24.07 24.94
C ILE A 502 7.93 22.95 25.37
N HIS A 503 7.83 21.76 24.77
CA HIS A 503 8.59 20.56 25.16
C HIS A 503 9.61 20.09 24.12
N ASP A 504 9.86 20.86 23.06
CA ASP A 504 10.68 20.46 21.91
C ASP A 504 10.28 19.11 21.29
N GLU A 505 8.96 18.80 21.28
CA GLU A 505 8.43 17.57 20.73
C GLU A 505 8.66 17.47 19.21
N ASN A 506 8.63 18.61 18.50
CA ASN A 506 8.94 18.69 17.08
C ASN A 506 10.38 18.22 16.79
N LEU A 507 11.35 18.67 17.58
CA LEU A 507 12.74 18.26 17.44
C LEU A 507 12.91 16.74 17.65
N ALA A 508 12.30 16.20 18.70
CA ALA A 508 12.38 14.77 19.00
C ALA A 508 11.69 13.93 17.91
N THR A 509 10.52 14.38 17.41
CA THR A 509 9.77 13.72 16.34
C THR A 509 10.57 13.70 15.05
N MET A 510 11.07 14.86 14.59
CA MET A 510 11.81 14.96 13.34
C MET A 510 13.16 14.25 13.40
N TYR A 511 13.83 14.24 14.55
CA TYR A 511 15.00 13.40 14.76
C TYR A 511 14.67 11.91 14.55
N GLY A 512 13.53 11.47 15.08
CA GLY A 512 13.00 10.11 14.88
C GLY A 512 12.78 9.80 13.40
N GLN A 513 12.19 10.74 12.66
CA GLN A 513 11.95 10.61 11.21
C GLN A 513 13.26 10.51 10.41
N MET A 514 14.26 11.37 10.72
CA MET A 514 15.60 11.31 10.09
C MET A 514 16.29 9.96 10.31
N ARG A 515 16.19 9.43 11.55
CA ARG A 515 16.70 8.09 11.87
C ARG A 515 15.93 7.00 11.10
N GLY A 516 14.62 7.12 11.03
CA GLY A 516 13.77 6.25 10.24
C GLY A 516 14.17 6.22 8.77
N GLN A 517 14.49 7.38 8.20
CA GLN A 517 14.93 7.50 6.81
C GLN A 517 16.28 6.82 6.55
N LEU A 518 17.25 6.92 7.45
CA LEU A 518 18.50 6.14 7.36
C LEU A 518 18.21 4.63 7.33
N LEU A 519 17.28 4.17 8.14
CA LEU A 519 16.88 2.75 8.19
C LEU A 519 16.16 2.31 6.91
N ARG A 520 15.37 3.18 6.29
CA ARG A 520 14.78 2.91 4.96
C ARG A 520 15.87 2.73 3.91
N TYR A 521 16.85 3.66 3.86
CA TYR A 521 18.00 3.53 2.96
C TYR A 521 18.75 2.20 3.17
N ALA A 522 18.96 1.80 4.43
CA ALA A 522 19.57 0.52 4.74
C ALA A 522 18.74 -0.66 4.25
N GLY A 523 17.41 -0.58 4.35
CA GLY A 523 16.46 -1.55 3.81
C GLY A 523 16.55 -1.68 2.29
N HIS A 524 16.56 -0.55 1.57
CA HIS A 524 16.68 -0.50 0.11
C HIS A 524 17.98 -1.19 -0.36
N VAL A 525 19.10 -0.83 0.25
CA VAL A 525 20.41 -1.42 -0.06
C VAL A 525 20.44 -2.91 0.28
N ALA A 526 19.95 -3.30 1.46
CA ALA A 526 19.88 -4.71 1.87
C ALA A 526 19.04 -5.56 0.92
N GLY A 527 18.07 -4.98 0.22
CA GLY A 527 17.23 -5.65 -0.78
C GLY A 527 18.00 -6.39 -1.85
N TYR A 528 19.16 -5.91 -2.24
CA TYR A 528 20.01 -6.60 -3.23
C TYR A 528 20.61 -7.92 -2.72
N ILE A 529 20.83 -8.08 -1.42
CA ILE A 529 21.43 -9.30 -0.85
C ILE A 529 20.38 -10.42 -0.90
N GLY A 530 20.65 -11.44 -1.69
CA GLY A 530 19.71 -12.54 -1.95
C GLY A 530 18.49 -12.11 -2.77
N GLY A 531 18.50 -10.91 -3.36
CA GLY A 531 17.42 -10.40 -4.20
C GLY A 531 17.32 -11.12 -5.54
N THR A 532 16.11 -11.14 -6.10
CA THR A 532 15.83 -11.73 -7.41
C THR A 532 14.97 -10.75 -8.20
N TYR A 533 15.46 -10.33 -9.35
CA TYR A 533 14.68 -9.53 -10.30
C TYR A 533 13.60 -10.39 -10.91
N GLN A 534 12.37 -9.88 -10.98
CA GLN A 534 11.26 -10.57 -11.61
C GLN A 534 10.63 -9.70 -12.70
N THR A 535 10.64 -10.18 -13.92
CA THR A 535 9.98 -9.52 -15.05
C THR A 535 9.01 -10.51 -15.70
N TYR A 536 7.74 -10.10 -15.84
CA TYR A 536 6.73 -10.95 -16.45
C TYR A 536 6.83 -10.94 -17.97
N TYR A 537 6.90 -12.12 -18.56
CA TYR A 537 6.85 -12.34 -19.99
C TYR A 537 5.75 -13.34 -20.33
N THR A 538 5.09 -13.16 -21.47
CA THR A 538 4.27 -14.22 -22.03
C THR A 538 5.16 -15.31 -22.67
N ARG A 539 4.62 -16.52 -22.82
CA ARG A 539 5.36 -17.60 -23.50
C ARG A 539 5.78 -17.22 -24.92
N ALA A 540 4.96 -16.45 -25.61
CA ALA A 540 5.26 -15.99 -26.97
C ALA A 540 6.41 -14.98 -27.04
N GLN A 541 6.59 -14.16 -26.01
CA GLN A 541 7.69 -13.20 -25.93
C GLN A 541 9.03 -13.90 -25.61
N GLY A 542 9.01 -15.00 -24.89
CA GLY A 542 10.21 -15.58 -24.32
C GLY A 542 10.84 -14.66 -23.26
N GLY A 543 12.00 -15.02 -22.74
CA GLY A 543 12.73 -14.27 -21.73
C GLY A 543 12.86 -15.02 -20.41
N THR A 544 13.68 -14.49 -19.51
CA THR A 544 13.91 -15.05 -18.17
C THR A 544 13.09 -14.27 -17.15
N THR A 545 12.13 -14.94 -16.51
CA THR A 545 11.25 -14.30 -15.54
C THR A 545 11.97 -13.95 -14.24
N PHE A 546 12.89 -14.79 -13.77
CA PHE A 546 13.59 -14.62 -12.49
C PHE A 546 15.09 -14.60 -12.72
N GLU A 547 15.74 -13.51 -12.33
CA GLU A 547 17.19 -13.32 -12.44
C GLU A 547 17.76 -12.93 -11.08
N PRO A 548 18.76 -13.67 -10.53
CA PRO A 548 19.35 -13.30 -9.26
C PRO A 548 20.11 -11.98 -9.36
N THR A 549 20.07 -11.17 -8.31
CA THR A 549 20.89 -9.96 -8.21
C THR A 549 22.38 -10.32 -8.39
N PRO A 550 23.14 -9.61 -9.24
CA PRO A 550 24.55 -9.91 -9.48
C PRO A 550 25.38 -9.85 -8.18
N LEU A 551 26.32 -10.80 -8.01
CA LEU A 551 27.17 -10.91 -6.80
C LEU A 551 27.88 -9.60 -6.47
N LYS A 552 28.37 -8.88 -7.48
CA LYS A 552 29.02 -7.57 -7.30
C LYS A 552 28.11 -6.61 -6.54
N LYS A 553 26.85 -6.48 -6.96
CA LYS A 553 25.86 -5.61 -6.35
C LYS A 553 25.52 -6.03 -4.90
N GLN A 554 25.41 -7.35 -4.65
CA GLN A 554 25.20 -7.89 -3.30
C GLN A 554 26.37 -7.54 -2.35
N LYS A 555 27.63 -7.62 -2.84
CA LYS A 555 28.83 -7.27 -2.05
C LYS A 555 28.92 -5.77 -1.81
N GLU A 556 28.67 -4.93 -2.81
CA GLU A 556 28.60 -3.47 -2.67
C GLU A 556 27.56 -3.07 -1.62
N SER A 557 26.41 -3.76 -1.60
CA SER A 557 25.37 -3.54 -0.60
C SER A 557 25.83 -3.86 0.82
N LEU A 558 26.50 -4.97 1.02
CA LEU A 558 27.05 -5.33 2.33
C LEU A 558 28.11 -4.35 2.81
N GLN A 559 28.97 -3.84 1.90
CA GLN A 559 29.95 -2.80 2.19
C GLN A 559 29.29 -1.48 2.58
N TRP A 560 28.21 -1.11 1.89
CA TRP A 560 27.45 0.10 2.23
C TRP A 560 26.82 -0.01 3.62
N LEU A 561 26.21 -1.18 3.94
CA LEU A 561 25.65 -1.46 5.27
C LEU A 561 26.72 -1.42 6.35
N GLU A 562 27.91 -2.00 6.11
CA GLU A 562 29.05 -1.95 7.02
C GLU A 562 29.42 -0.51 7.35
N LYS A 563 29.53 0.35 6.33
CA LYS A 563 29.94 1.76 6.47
C LYS A 563 28.91 2.59 7.21
N ASN A 564 27.62 2.41 6.94
CA ASN A 564 26.59 3.38 7.32
C ASN A 564 25.73 2.93 8.52
N VAL A 565 25.58 1.63 8.78
CA VAL A 565 24.70 1.13 9.85
C VAL A 565 25.24 -0.07 10.66
N LEU A 566 26.23 -0.84 10.19
CA LEU A 566 26.86 -1.89 11.00
C LEU A 566 27.99 -1.31 11.87
N ASN A 567 28.68 -0.31 11.38
CA ASN A 567 29.47 0.61 12.21
C ASN A 567 28.53 1.69 12.74
N GLU A 568 28.79 2.17 13.97
CA GLU A 568 27.95 3.20 14.59
C GLU A 568 27.92 4.48 13.74
N PRO A 569 26.74 4.99 13.34
CA PRO A 569 26.61 6.28 12.69
C PRO A 569 26.71 7.40 13.72
N THR A 570 27.94 7.65 14.26
CA THR A 570 28.19 8.57 15.37
C THR A 570 27.74 9.99 15.06
N TRP A 571 27.79 10.40 13.78
CA TRP A 571 27.31 11.68 13.30
C TRP A 571 25.84 11.98 13.70
N MET A 572 25.04 10.98 14.00
CA MET A 572 23.66 11.17 14.45
C MET A 572 23.56 11.67 15.90
N ARG A 573 24.59 11.51 16.74
CA ARG A 573 24.54 11.82 18.16
C ARG A 573 25.62 12.81 18.64
N GLU A 574 26.38 13.41 17.73
CA GLU A 574 27.50 14.30 18.03
C GLU A 574 27.06 15.78 18.18
N PHE A 575 25.82 16.11 17.84
CA PHE A 575 25.28 17.46 17.99
C PHE A 575 24.95 17.79 19.45
N ASP A 576 25.13 19.07 19.84
CA ASP A 576 24.85 19.51 21.21
C ASP A 576 23.40 19.33 21.62
N TYR A 577 22.44 19.53 20.72
CA TYR A 577 21.03 19.32 20.98
C TYR A 577 20.67 17.86 21.32
N CYS A 578 21.47 16.88 20.94
CA CYS A 578 21.25 15.51 21.34
C CYS A 578 21.29 15.32 22.87
N LYS A 579 21.99 16.20 23.58
CA LYS A 579 22.09 16.19 25.04
C LYS A 579 20.81 16.69 25.72
N THR A 580 19.98 17.46 25.03
CA THR A 580 18.66 17.88 25.56
C THR A 580 17.61 16.78 25.43
N MET A 581 17.75 15.89 24.43
CA MET A 581 16.81 14.80 24.14
C MET A 581 17.00 13.57 25.06
N THR A 582 18.19 13.32 25.57
CA THR A 582 18.50 12.13 26.38
C THR A 582 19.69 12.34 27.29
N ARG A 583 19.69 11.67 28.46
CA ARG A 583 20.81 11.64 29.38
C ARG A 583 22.05 10.92 28.82
N ASP A 584 21.85 9.98 27.91
CA ASP A 584 22.91 9.19 27.28
C ASP A 584 22.69 9.20 25.75
N THR A 585 23.42 10.07 25.05
CA THR A 585 23.31 10.21 23.59
C THR A 585 23.63 8.93 22.82
N ARG A 586 24.30 7.94 23.44
CA ARG A 586 24.55 6.62 22.84
C ARG A 586 23.27 5.83 22.59
N THR A 587 22.18 6.13 23.34
CA THR A 587 20.88 5.48 23.17
C THR A 587 20.20 5.87 21.86
N LEU A 588 20.54 7.03 21.30
CA LEU A 588 19.96 7.55 20.06
C LEU A 588 20.25 6.67 18.83
N THR A 589 21.42 6.00 18.81
CA THR A 589 21.84 5.14 17.69
C THR A 589 21.52 3.67 17.90
N GLN A 590 21.18 3.23 19.10
CA GLN A 590 20.87 1.81 19.39
C GLN A 590 19.75 1.21 18.50
N PRO A 591 18.64 1.91 18.17
CA PRO A 591 17.64 1.39 17.26
C PRO A 591 18.20 1.07 15.87
N VAL A 592 19.24 1.79 15.42
CA VAL A 592 19.91 1.51 14.16
C VAL A 592 20.66 0.18 14.23
N ALA A 593 21.38 -0.10 15.32
CA ALA A 593 22.05 -1.39 15.53
C ALA A 593 21.06 -2.56 15.52
N THR A 594 19.93 -2.40 16.19
CA THR A 594 18.87 -3.43 16.27
C THR A 594 18.30 -3.72 14.88
N GLN A 595 17.94 -2.70 14.15
CA GLN A 595 17.34 -2.87 12.80
C GLN A 595 18.38 -3.40 11.80
N ALA A 596 19.64 -2.96 11.87
CA ALA A 596 20.71 -3.46 11.02
C ALA A 596 20.93 -4.99 11.22
N ALA A 597 20.92 -5.47 12.47
CA ALA A 597 20.97 -6.89 12.75
C ALA A 597 19.77 -7.65 12.15
N SER A 598 18.56 -7.10 12.26
CA SER A 598 17.34 -7.67 11.69
C SER A 598 17.42 -7.79 10.17
N LEU A 599 17.92 -6.75 9.48
CA LEU A 599 18.14 -6.79 8.04
C LEU A 599 19.05 -7.95 7.63
N LEU A 600 20.19 -8.14 8.32
CA LEU A 600 21.12 -9.23 8.01
C LEU A 600 20.48 -10.62 8.15
N VAL A 601 19.71 -10.84 9.22
CA VAL A 601 19.04 -12.14 9.45
C VAL A 601 17.94 -12.39 8.42
N THR A 602 17.21 -11.36 8.03
CA THR A 602 16.14 -11.46 7.03
C THR A 602 16.70 -11.91 5.66
N ARG A 603 17.89 -11.44 5.29
CA ARG A 603 18.53 -11.78 4.00
C ARG A 603 18.97 -13.25 3.89
N LEU A 604 19.09 -13.98 4.98
CA LEU A 604 19.37 -15.43 4.95
C LEU A 604 18.32 -16.25 4.18
N ASN A 605 17.12 -15.70 3.94
CA ASN A 605 16.04 -16.39 3.24
C ASN A 605 16.15 -16.38 1.70
N GLY A 606 16.83 -15.40 1.15
CA GLY A 606 16.87 -15.16 -0.30
C GLY A 606 18.21 -15.55 -0.95
N LEU A 607 19.13 -16.12 -0.19
CA LEU A 607 20.48 -16.46 -0.70
C LEU A 607 20.39 -17.52 -1.79
N ASN A 608 21.32 -17.44 -2.75
CA ASN A 608 21.35 -18.28 -3.95
C ASN A 608 22.79 -18.68 -4.29
N ASP A 609 22.96 -19.44 -5.37
CA ASP A 609 24.27 -19.96 -5.79
C ASP A 609 25.32 -18.89 -6.10
N LEU A 610 24.88 -17.64 -6.44
CA LEU A 610 25.82 -16.53 -6.64
C LEU A 610 26.41 -16.02 -5.33
N TYR A 611 25.64 -16.04 -4.23
CA TYR A 611 26.10 -15.71 -2.89
C TYR A 611 25.59 -16.77 -1.90
N PRO A 612 26.28 -17.91 -1.83
CA PRO A 612 25.88 -19.01 -0.96
C PRO A 612 25.87 -18.63 0.52
N ALA A 613 25.04 -19.29 1.30
CA ALA A 613 24.82 -18.99 2.70
C ALA A 613 26.10 -19.03 3.54
N ASP A 614 26.99 -20.00 3.30
CA ASP A 614 28.28 -20.11 4.01
C ASP A 614 29.17 -18.88 3.80
N LYS A 615 29.20 -18.35 2.57
CA LYS A 615 29.99 -17.14 2.22
C LYS A 615 29.40 -15.89 2.83
N TYR A 616 28.07 -15.74 2.73
CA TYR A 616 27.37 -14.62 3.35
C TYR A 616 27.54 -14.61 4.88
N ILE A 617 27.36 -15.76 5.54
CA ILE A 617 27.54 -15.94 6.98
C ILE A 617 28.98 -15.60 7.38
N ALA A 618 29.98 -16.07 6.65
CA ALA A 618 31.37 -15.71 6.92
C ALA A 618 31.61 -14.20 6.85
N ASP A 619 31.03 -13.52 5.86
CA ASP A 619 31.19 -12.07 5.69
C ASP A 619 30.50 -11.30 6.83
N ILE A 620 29.24 -11.62 7.18
CA ILE A 620 28.54 -10.90 8.26
C ILE A 620 29.20 -11.12 9.63
N ILE A 621 29.72 -12.32 9.89
CA ILE A 621 30.45 -12.60 11.15
C ILE A 621 31.77 -11.86 11.17
N ARG A 622 32.53 -11.82 10.05
CA ARG A 622 33.74 -11.02 9.93
C ARG A 622 33.49 -9.55 10.24
N ILE A 623 32.41 -8.98 9.73
CA ILE A 623 32.04 -7.58 9.94
C ILE A 623 31.50 -7.35 11.36
N CYS A 624 30.49 -8.13 11.76
CA CYS A 624 29.78 -7.87 13.03
C CYS A 624 30.57 -8.26 14.28
N PHE A 625 31.57 -9.14 14.18
CA PHE A 625 32.43 -9.56 15.28
C PHE A 625 33.92 -9.23 15.02
N ALA A 626 34.18 -8.13 14.33
CA ALA A 626 35.55 -7.70 14.01
C ALA A 626 36.40 -7.48 15.27
N GLU A 627 35.82 -7.02 16.38
CA GLU A 627 36.51 -6.79 17.66
C GLU A 627 37.07 -8.07 18.25
N ALA A 628 36.41 -9.21 18.06
CA ALA A 628 36.90 -10.51 18.49
C ALA A 628 38.19 -10.94 17.75
N GLN A 629 38.39 -10.46 16.52
CA GLN A 629 39.63 -10.73 15.76
C GLN A 629 40.75 -9.77 16.10
N ASN A 630 40.42 -8.48 16.28
CA ASN A 630 41.37 -7.42 16.34
C ASN A 630 41.77 -7.06 17.78
N GLY A 631 41.26 -7.79 18.79
CA GLY A 631 41.55 -7.53 20.21
C GLY A 631 41.13 -6.13 20.65
N LYS A 632 40.03 -5.57 20.08
CA LYS A 632 39.48 -4.26 20.43
C LYS A 632 38.33 -4.38 21.41
N SER A 633 38.12 -3.33 22.20
CA SER A 633 36.92 -3.22 23.07
C SER A 633 35.62 -3.12 22.24
N VAL A 634 34.58 -3.75 22.69
CA VAL A 634 33.27 -3.73 22.06
C VAL A 634 32.46 -2.54 22.58
N SER A 635 32.14 -1.57 21.70
CA SER A 635 31.32 -0.42 22.07
C SER A 635 29.89 -0.81 22.42
N ASN A 636 29.11 0.05 23.09
CA ASN A 636 27.70 -0.21 23.41
C ASN A 636 26.87 -0.48 22.16
N TYR A 637 27.10 0.28 21.08
CA TYR A 637 26.44 0.06 19.79
C TYR A 637 26.72 -1.35 19.26
N ARG A 638 27.97 -1.75 19.23
CA ARG A 638 28.39 -3.06 18.73
C ARG A 638 27.89 -4.19 19.63
N GLN A 639 27.81 -3.98 20.96
CA GLN A 639 27.19 -4.95 21.87
C GLN A 639 25.71 -5.16 21.53
N THR A 640 24.96 -4.06 21.25
CA THR A 640 23.56 -4.13 20.83
C THR A 640 23.42 -4.87 19.52
N LEU A 641 24.22 -4.54 18.49
CA LEU A 641 24.22 -5.20 17.19
C LEU A 641 24.48 -6.71 17.32
N GLN A 642 25.55 -7.10 18.04
CA GLN A 642 25.96 -8.49 18.22
C GLN A 642 24.94 -9.30 19.05
N SER A 643 24.40 -8.70 20.10
CA SER A 643 23.36 -9.34 20.92
C SER A 643 22.08 -9.55 20.13
N THR A 644 21.63 -8.53 19.42
CA THR A 644 20.40 -8.63 18.61
C THR A 644 20.57 -9.66 17.50
N LEU A 645 21.69 -9.64 16.78
CA LEU A 645 21.97 -10.62 15.73
C LEU A 645 21.93 -12.06 16.30
N THR A 646 22.58 -12.28 17.44
CA THR A 646 22.62 -13.59 18.09
C THR A 646 21.23 -14.05 18.54
N VAL A 647 20.45 -13.18 19.19
CA VAL A 647 19.09 -13.49 19.66
C VAL A 647 18.16 -13.79 18.49
N LEU A 648 18.21 -13.00 17.43
CA LEU A 648 17.39 -13.23 16.22
C LEU A 648 17.73 -14.57 15.54
N LEU A 649 19.00 -14.93 15.48
CA LEU A 649 19.44 -16.23 14.96
C LEU A 649 18.96 -17.39 15.86
N ILE A 650 19.03 -17.24 17.18
CA ILE A 650 18.52 -18.23 18.15
C ILE A 650 17.01 -18.42 17.96
N ASN A 651 16.23 -17.33 17.97
CA ASN A 651 14.78 -17.38 17.79
C ASN A 651 14.41 -18.07 16.48
N ARG A 652 15.13 -17.75 15.40
CA ARG A 652 14.93 -18.37 14.10
C ARG A 652 15.27 -19.85 14.12
N PHE A 653 16.37 -20.27 14.74
CA PHE A 653 16.76 -21.67 14.88
C PHE A 653 15.68 -22.48 15.60
N GLN A 654 15.09 -21.92 16.65
CA GLN A 654 14.01 -22.52 17.41
C GLN A 654 12.68 -22.57 16.61
N SER A 655 12.33 -21.50 15.91
CA SER A 655 11.11 -21.45 15.10
C SER A 655 11.12 -22.42 13.92
N LEU A 656 12.28 -22.79 13.43
CA LEU A 656 12.47 -23.79 12.37
C LEU A 656 12.54 -25.22 12.88
N SER A 657 12.41 -25.44 14.20
CA SER A 657 12.34 -26.78 14.80
C SER A 657 11.03 -27.47 14.38
N GLY A 658 11.14 -28.68 13.84
CA GLY A 658 9.97 -29.45 13.37
C GLY A 658 9.48 -29.10 11.96
N THR A 659 10.13 -28.18 11.24
CA THR A 659 9.82 -27.91 9.84
C THR A 659 10.54 -28.89 8.91
N ILE A 660 9.95 -29.17 7.75
CA ILE A 660 10.55 -30.04 6.70
C ILE A 660 11.76 -29.32 6.04
N ALA A 661 11.83 -27.99 6.12
CA ALA A 661 12.90 -27.18 5.52
C ALA A 661 14.20 -27.31 6.31
N SER A 662 15.04 -28.29 6.00
CA SER A 662 16.31 -28.55 6.68
C SER A 662 17.40 -27.52 6.39
N GLU A 663 17.46 -26.99 5.15
CA GLU A 663 18.50 -26.05 4.70
C GLU A 663 18.47 -24.71 5.47
N PRO A 664 17.36 -23.99 5.60
CA PRO A 664 17.33 -22.75 6.38
C PRO A 664 17.78 -22.94 7.84
N ARG A 665 17.42 -24.07 8.47
CA ARG A 665 17.83 -24.38 9.83
C ARG A 665 19.33 -24.68 9.89
N ALA A 666 19.88 -25.41 8.93
CA ALA A 666 21.31 -25.69 8.84
C ALA A 666 22.14 -24.40 8.65
N ASN A 667 21.70 -23.48 7.83
CA ASN A 667 22.34 -22.17 7.64
C ASN A 667 22.36 -21.34 8.94
N VAL A 668 21.26 -21.33 9.69
CA VAL A 668 21.22 -20.64 11.00
C VAL A 668 22.11 -21.33 12.03
N LEU A 669 22.16 -22.66 12.04
CA LEU A 669 23.06 -23.42 12.92
C LEU A 669 24.52 -23.11 12.58
N LEU A 670 24.87 -23.05 11.28
CA LEU A 670 26.21 -22.66 10.83
C LEU A 670 26.59 -21.27 11.35
N ALA A 671 25.67 -20.30 11.25
CA ALA A 671 25.88 -18.95 11.78
C ALA A 671 26.14 -18.93 13.29
N LEU A 672 25.31 -19.62 14.08
CA LEU A 672 25.45 -19.68 15.54
C LEU A 672 26.79 -20.32 15.95
N LYS A 673 27.16 -21.47 15.33
CA LYS A 673 28.46 -22.14 15.61
C LYS A 673 29.63 -21.28 15.17
N SER A 674 29.53 -20.56 14.06
CA SER A 674 30.58 -19.66 13.57
C SER A 674 30.77 -18.47 14.53
N ILE A 675 29.68 -17.88 15.05
CA ILE A 675 29.77 -16.85 16.10
C ILE A 675 30.47 -17.43 17.33
N GLN A 676 30.02 -18.56 17.85
CA GLN A 676 30.60 -19.20 19.05
C GLN A 676 32.11 -19.46 18.90
N SER A 677 32.52 -20.00 17.77
CA SER A 677 33.94 -20.21 17.43
C SER A 677 34.73 -18.89 17.41
N LYS A 678 34.13 -17.83 16.87
CA LYS A 678 34.77 -16.52 16.68
C LYS A 678 35.03 -15.78 17.98
N ILE A 679 34.06 -15.87 18.92
CA ILE A 679 34.12 -15.13 20.19
C ILE A 679 34.84 -15.90 21.30
N LYS A 680 35.21 -17.16 21.05
CA LYS A 680 35.89 -18.01 22.03
C LYS A 680 37.23 -17.36 22.43
N ASN A 681 37.39 -17.13 23.76
CA ASN A 681 38.56 -16.49 24.35
C ASN A 681 38.86 -15.06 23.82
N ALA A 682 37.89 -14.39 23.22
CA ALA A 682 38.04 -13.04 22.70
C ALA A 682 37.69 -11.97 23.75
N GLY A 683 38.12 -10.74 23.52
CA GLY A 683 37.78 -9.57 24.33
C GLY A 683 38.98 -8.85 24.94
N ALA A 684 39.15 -7.57 24.58
CA ALA A 684 40.26 -6.71 25.01
C ALA A 684 40.21 -6.31 26.50
N ASP A 685 39.00 -6.18 27.04
CA ASP A 685 38.73 -5.76 28.44
C ASP A 685 37.70 -6.67 29.12
N ALA A 686 37.49 -6.47 30.40
CA ALA A 686 36.59 -7.28 31.22
C ALA A 686 35.15 -7.22 30.73
N LYS A 687 34.69 -6.04 30.29
CA LYS A 687 33.34 -5.81 29.76
C LYS A 687 33.12 -6.56 28.43
N SER A 688 34.09 -6.48 27.50
CA SER A 688 34.03 -7.18 26.22
C SER A 688 34.09 -8.70 26.39
N ARG A 689 34.92 -9.19 27.33
CA ARG A 689 34.96 -10.65 27.69
C ARG A 689 33.63 -11.13 28.26
N ALA A 690 33.03 -10.38 29.19
CA ALA A 690 31.74 -10.71 29.79
C ALA A 690 30.62 -10.70 28.71
N HIS A 691 30.65 -9.76 27.78
CA HIS A 691 29.71 -9.70 26.65
C HIS A 691 29.82 -10.96 25.76
N PHE A 692 31.01 -11.31 25.33
CA PHE A 692 31.23 -12.49 24.49
C PHE A 692 30.88 -13.80 25.23
N GLN A 693 31.20 -13.89 26.51
CA GLN A 693 30.80 -15.05 27.34
C GLN A 693 29.29 -15.20 27.40
N ASN A 694 28.56 -14.09 27.65
CA ASN A 694 27.10 -14.09 27.65
C ASN A 694 26.49 -14.56 26.33
N LEU A 695 27.05 -14.12 25.18
CA LEU A 695 26.59 -14.60 23.87
C LEU A 695 26.85 -16.09 23.67
N SER A 696 28.05 -16.56 24.06
CA SER A 696 28.39 -17.99 24.01
C SER A 696 27.43 -18.85 24.81
N ASP A 697 27.14 -18.45 26.06
CA ASP A 697 26.22 -19.16 26.95
C ASP A 697 24.78 -19.21 26.42
N GLN A 698 24.31 -18.10 25.77
CA GLN A 698 23.00 -18.07 25.11
C GLN A 698 22.93 -19.05 23.94
N ILE A 699 23.94 -19.08 23.09
CA ILE A 699 24.02 -19.99 21.94
C ILE A 699 24.05 -21.43 22.44
N GLU A 700 24.90 -21.74 23.44
CA GLU A 700 25.04 -23.09 23.96
C GLU A 700 23.70 -23.61 24.53
N ARG A 701 23.03 -22.81 25.35
CA ARG A 701 21.70 -23.16 25.88
C ARG A 701 20.67 -23.39 24.76
N ALA A 702 20.67 -22.56 23.70
CA ALA A 702 19.74 -22.69 22.58
C ALA A 702 19.99 -23.95 21.74
N LEU A 703 21.22 -24.43 21.64
CA LEU A 703 21.58 -25.63 20.88
C LEU A 703 21.35 -26.92 21.67
N VAL A 704 21.27 -26.86 22.98
CA VAL A 704 21.04 -28.04 23.88
C VAL A 704 19.56 -28.34 24.03
N VAL A 705 18.67 -27.35 23.94
CA VAL A 705 17.22 -27.55 24.07
C VAL A 705 16.72 -28.38 22.85
N LYS A 706 16.23 -29.59 23.15
CA LYS A 706 15.65 -30.55 22.20
C LYS A 706 14.30 -30.10 21.70
#